data_b7d6e12ba55e15f4bd3630876535cc04
#
_entry.id   b7d6e12ba55e15f4bd3630876535cc04
#
_cell.length_a   1.000
_cell.length_b   1.000
_cell.length_c   1.000
_cell.angle_alpha   90.00
_cell.angle_beta   90.00
_cell.angle_gamma   90.00
#
_symmetry.space_group_name_H-M   'P 1'
#
loop_
_entity.id
_entity.type
_entity.pdbx_description
1 polymer ?
#
loop_
_entity_poly.entity_id
_entity_poly.type
_entity_poly.pdbx_seq_one_letter_code
_entity_poly.pdbx_strand_id
1 'polypeptide(L)'
;WQEDDPVETRAFTPDKPLKVTVALTTPAPQAMTVDVVLTDTYGRQLARAALPVAAAATSVETTFDPPTLVDQGIRVAVQLREGDTVWDERETRALAYRPRVWNRFWYTSWGGQWLWRSHYLFDFNSRLVRDFGVDVSFEGDTELNTGKVRDNAFWGINHSWLGLLSYLGKGVADFMDTDFAKKAAEYAKTGDKQYLVRTPSLVDPEWRDGVRKSLIERAQRTMPAGGTYDYCMGDEMSLTSYTRFHDYDWSPTSLADFRRWLKERYATLDALNAAWSTAYKQWDEVVPLTCEEAQKADNPAPWFEFRMYMNDQLADCYRFIQDTIRGVDPNARCDLSGTQSPEAGNGMDWWKLSKAFSYYHSYNTSWSNEMRRSFQRDGGADQSPYFSGYSATDPNAENRMWWCLLHDTRGISAWCTGLFFYGDFSRTESGRDTQAHLETFKRGIWRLLRGAKRQHDGVAIYYSMPSIIAGALTGEEEKLNAARDSWVKLIEDCGLQYEFIAYDQVAKGILKNGEFKVVILPYELALSKAETDELRAFVKAGGAIVATRPVGIRDELGRPQTPGLLDDVFGARLEGAAQAVEPTVTLTEGVAGLAAGTEIKLPVATSQVVLAGAKARGNAAAGEIPVLTAGADGRALLLNLDLTHFEQERRFHSPTEKQLKAIVLDLLAGAGVKPKHPLALASGKPSQVEMVRYVADGLEYLCLLNAADEAEVATIDLGAKRHVYDVRGERDRGETDKLTVPLDPLCARVYCLSPQSLPGPTLSAANGNVTRGGALAFAVGRRSSGPAPQLIRVTVADAEGKERQELTLTVWVRGDPVPASVPLALNDPPGPWKLTATDVVSGQRATATVTVK
;
A
#
# COMPACT_ATOMS: atom_id res chain seq x y z
N TRP A 1 20.69 -1.30 34.21
CA TRP A 1 20.48 0.03 33.62
C TRP A 1 20.45 1.09 34.70
N GLN A 2 21.01 2.25 34.42
CA GLN A 2 20.88 3.44 35.25
C GLN A 2 19.73 4.31 34.71
N GLU A 3 19.22 5.22 35.52
CA GLU A 3 18.12 6.10 35.11
C GLU A 3 18.47 6.97 33.90
N ASP A 4 19.76 7.31 33.76
CA ASP A 4 20.32 8.10 32.67
C ASP A 4 20.77 7.28 31.44
N ASP A 5 20.69 5.94 31.49
CA ASP A 5 21.03 5.12 30.34
C ASP A 5 20.07 5.41 29.19
N PRO A 6 20.55 5.54 27.96
CA PRO A 6 19.67 5.68 26.80
C PRO A 6 18.63 4.56 26.80
N VAL A 7 17.36 4.89 26.60
CA VAL A 7 16.27 3.91 26.66
C VAL A 7 16.46 2.83 25.60
N GLU A 8 17.15 3.13 24.50
CA GLU A 8 17.53 2.22 23.43
C GLU A 8 18.41 1.07 23.91
N THR A 9 19.18 1.30 24.98
CA THR A 9 20.05 0.26 25.60
C THR A 9 19.34 -0.59 26.64
N ARG A 10 18.11 -0.22 27.06
CA ARG A 10 17.30 -0.94 28.04
C ARG A 10 16.50 -2.08 27.40
N ALA A 11 17.07 -2.78 26.45
CA ALA A 11 16.47 -3.92 25.81
C ALA A 11 16.87 -5.23 26.52
N PHE A 12 15.97 -6.21 26.54
CA PHE A 12 16.23 -7.55 27.05
C PHE A 12 15.66 -8.62 26.11
N THR A 13 16.21 -9.83 26.21
CA THR A 13 15.73 -10.96 25.41
C THR A 13 14.61 -11.68 26.18
N PRO A 14 13.37 -11.78 25.66
CA PRO A 14 12.24 -12.35 26.38
C PRO A 14 12.40 -13.80 26.82
N ASP A 15 13.24 -14.57 26.12
CA ASP A 15 13.46 -15.99 26.39
C ASP A 15 14.56 -16.25 27.43
N LYS A 16 15.16 -15.19 27.97
CA LYS A 16 16.21 -15.29 28.99
C LYS A 16 15.73 -14.76 30.34
N PRO A 17 16.22 -15.31 31.45
CA PRO A 17 15.95 -14.76 32.76
C PRO A 17 16.34 -13.29 32.86
N LEU A 18 15.48 -12.48 33.47
CA LEU A 18 15.69 -11.05 33.67
C LEU A 18 16.36 -10.80 35.01
N LYS A 19 17.62 -10.38 35.00
CA LYS A 19 18.35 -9.98 36.17
C LYS A 19 18.08 -8.52 36.49
N VAL A 20 17.68 -8.24 37.73
CA VAL A 20 17.45 -6.89 38.26
C VAL A 20 18.41 -6.66 39.42
N THR A 21 19.27 -5.66 39.33
CA THR A 21 20.16 -5.21 40.38
C THR A 21 19.68 -3.84 40.87
N VAL A 22 19.40 -3.75 42.15
CA VAL A 22 19.02 -2.49 42.83
C VAL A 22 20.20 -1.98 43.60
N ALA A 23 20.81 -0.87 43.17
CA ALA A 23 21.88 -0.20 43.87
C ALA A 23 21.30 0.89 44.78
N LEU A 24 21.80 0.98 46.02
CA LEU A 24 21.44 2.02 46.95
C LEU A 24 22.48 3.14 46.86
N THR A 25 22.06 4.39 46.80
CA THR A 25 22.94 5.56 46.75
C THR A 25 23.73 5.75 48.07
N THR A 26 23.18 5.24 49.15
CA THR A 26 23.84 5.18 50.48
C THR A 26 23.63 3.79 51.08
N PRO A 27 24.59 3.28 51.86
CA PRO A 27 24.40 1.99 52.52
C PRO A 27 23.12 1.96 53.35
N ALA A 28 22.41 0.83 53.38
CA ALA A 28 21.18 0.68 54.17
C ALA A 28 21.45 0.98 55.65
N PRO A 29 20.71 1.89 56.27
CA PRO A 29 20.97 2.29 57.68
C PRO A 29 20.65 1.14 58.68
N GLN A 30 19.76 0.24 58.27
CA GLN A 30 19.32 -0.90 59.07
C GLN A 30 18.81 -2.00 58.15
N ALA A 31 18.28 -3.09 58.69
CA ALA A 31 17.66 -4.14 57.90
C ALA A 31 16.37 -3.62 57.23
N MET A 32 16.27 -3.75 55.94
CA MET A 32 15.17 -3.24 55.11
C MET A 32 14.69 -4.32 54.15
N THR A 33 13.69 -4.01 53.35
CA THR A 33 13.22 -4.87 52.23
C THR A 33 13.17 -4.05 50.93
N VAL A 34 13.62 -4.65 49.85
CA VAL A 34 13.41 -4.13 48.52
C VAL A 34 12.32 -4.96 47.82
N ASP A 35 11.18 -4.35 47.56
CA ASP A 35 10.16 -4.95 46.72
C ASP A 35 10.44 -4.60 45.25
N VAL A 36 10.48 -5.61 44.39
CA VAL A 36 10.62 -5.47 42.92
C VAL A 36 9.39 -6.05 42.27
N VAL A 37 8.71 -5.24 41.42
CA VAL A 37 7.50 -5.65 40.70
C VAL A 37 7.70 -5.41 39.23
N LEU A 38 7.49 -6.44 38.40
CA LEU A 38 7.44 -6.36 36.96
C LEU A 38 6.00 -6.25 36.49
N THR A 39 5.68 -5.24 35.70
CA THR A 39 4.36 -5.08 35.06
C THR A 39 4.52 -4.86 33.58
N ASP A 40 3.55 -5.35 32.80
CA ASP A 40 3.44 -4.98 31.38
C ASP A 40 2.74 -3.62 31.19
N THR A 41 2.59 -3.18 29.95
CA THR A 41 1.96 -1.89 29.61
C THR A 41 0.46 -1.85 29.87
N TYR A 42 -0.18 -3.00 30.10
CA TYR A 42 -1.58 -3.11 30.53
C TYR A 42 -1.74 -3.07 32.07
N GLY A 43 -0.63 -2.93 32.82
CA GLY A 43 -0.64 -2.93 34.28
C GLY A 43 -0.77 -4.33 34.89
N ARG A 44 -0.53 -5.37 34.11
CA ARG A 44 -0.58 -6.76 34.57
C ARG A 44 0.72 -7.11 35.27
N GLN A 45 0.67 -7.59 36.51
CA GLN A 45 1.85 -8.01 37.27
C GLN A 45 2.37 -9.35 36.75
N LEU A 46 3.54 -9.33 36.12
CA LEU A 46 4.17 -10.49 35.53
C LEU A 46 5.00 -11.28 36.55
N ALA A 47 5.69 -10.56 37.44
CA ALA A 47 6.51 -11.16 38.51
C ALA A 47 6.67 -10.19 39.67
N ARG A 48 7.01 -10.71 40.85
CA ARG A 48 7.30 -9.96 42.08
C ARG A 48 8.33 -10.67 42.93
N ALA A 49 9.23 -9.91 43.52
CA ALA A 49 10.18 -10.38 44.54
C ALA A 49 10.28 -9.38 45.70
N ALA A 50 10.35 -9.91 46.95
CA ALA A 50 10.66 -9.15 48.15
C ALA A 50 12.04 -9.60 48.63
N LEU A 51 13.03 -8.71 48.60
CA LEU A 51 14.43 -9.02 48.86
C LEU A 51 14.85 -8.42 50.20
N PRO A 52 15.34 -9.22 51.15
CA PRO A 52 15.90 -8.68 52.37
C PRO A 52 17.20 -7.91 52.12
N VAL A 53 17.32 -6.75 52.68
CA VAL A 53 18.51 -5.89 52.62
C VAL A 53 19.13 -5.81 54.00
N ALA A 54 20.34 -6.33 54.17
CA ALA A 54 21.05 -6.24 55.43
C ALA A 54 21.49 -4.79 55.71
N ALA A 55 21.66 -4.44 57.00
CA ALA A 55 22.28 -3.18 57.38
C ALA A 55 23.67 -3.05 56.70
N ALA A 56 23.99 -1.85 56.26
CA ALA A 56 25.20 -1.50 55.53
C ALA A 56 25.32 -2.09 54.09
N ALA A 57 24.32 -2.81 53.59
CA ALA A 57 24.30 -3.24 52.20
C ALA A 57 24.18 -2.06 51.22
N THR A 58 24.85 -2.14 50.09
CA THR A 58 24.82 -1.13 49.02
C THR A 58 24.08 -1.58 47.77
N SER A 59 23.70 -2.87 47.70
CA SER A 59 22.92 -3.42 46.58
C SER A 59 22.26 -4.71 46.96
N VAL A 60 21.21 -5.06 46.21
CA VAL A 60 20.56 -6.37 46.19
C VAL A 60 20.24 -6.77 44.75
N GLU A 61 20.18 -8.08 44.52
CA GLU A 61 19.90 -8.61 43.17
C GLU A 61 18.79 -9.66 43.23
N THR A 62 18.05 -9.74 42.15
CA THR A 62 17.12 -10.83 41.90
C THR A 62 17.12 -11.21 40.43
N THR A 63 16.70 -12.43 40.14
CA THR A 63 16.53 -12.93 38.79
C THR A 63 15.11 -13.47 38.66
N PHE A 64 14.39 -12.99 37.67
CA PHE A 64 13.08 -13.49 37.31
C PHE A 64 13.20 -14.47 36.14
N ASP A 65 12.36 -15.52 36.17
CA ASP A 65 12.16 -16.35 34.99
C ASP A 65 11.67 -15.48 33.80
N PRO A 66 11.89 -15.91 32.54
CA PRO A 66 11.46 -15.13 31.40
C PRO A 66 9.98 -14.78 31.50
N PRO A 67 9.60 -13.49 31.54
CA PRO A 67 8.20 -13.11 31.67
C PRO A 67 7.45 -13.42 30.37
N THR A 68 6.23 -13.97 30.47
CA THR A 68 5.35 -14.16 29.33
C THR A 68 4.64 -12.85 29.01
N LEU A 69 5.09 -12.20 27.94
CA LEU A 69 4.64 -10.88 27.56
C LEU A 69 3.49 -10.96 26.53
N VAL A 70 2.51 -10.07 26.66
CA VAL A 70 1.47 -9.80 25.64
C VAL A 70 1.86 -8.67 24.71
N ASP A 71 2.80 -7.82 25.13
CA ASP A 71 3.38 -6.71 24.38
C ASP A 71 4.93 -6.70 24.47
N GLN A 72 5.57 -5.59 24.12
CA GLN A 72 7.02 -5.45 24.10
C GLN A 72 7.59 -4.68 25.29
N GLY A 73 6.75 -4.10 26.13
CA GLY A 73 7.19 -3.24 27.22
C GLY A 73 6.99 -3.85 28.60
N ILE A 74 7.96 -3.65 29.47
CA ILE A 74 7.83 -3.88 30.90
C ILE A 74 8.19 -2.65 31.70
N ARG A 75 7.55 -2.52 32.86
CA ARG A 75 7.93 -1.60 33.93
C ARG A 75 8.53 -2.40 35.04
N VAL A 76 9.62 -1.90 35.59
CA VAL A 76 10.28 -2.43 36.79
C VAL A 76 10.11 -1.40 37.89
N ALA A 77 9.19 -1.62 38.80
CA ALA A 77 8.98 -0.78 39.95
C ALA A 77 9.75 -1.36 41.14
N VAL A 78 10.43 -0.50 41.87
CA VAL A 78 11.26 -0.86 43.01
C VAL A 78 10.86 0.03 44.19
N GLN A 79 10.58 -0.57 45.34
CA GLN A 79 10.32 0.16 46.61
C GLN A 79 11.27 -0.32 47.68
N LEU A 80 11.97 0.62 48.32
CA LEU A 80 12.75 0.36 49.55
C LEU A 80 11.87 0.60 50.76
N ARG A 81 11.73 -0.42 51.61
CA ARG A 81 10.76 -0.42 52.72
C ARG A 81 11.36 -0.85 54.05
N GLU A 82 10.82 -0.27 55.11
CA GLU A 82 10.99 -0.73 56.47
C GLU A 82 9.59 -1.08 57.04
N GLY A 83 9.27 -2.35 57.13
CA GLY A 83 7.92 -2.78 57.42
C GLY A 83 6.92 -2.25 56.38
N ASP A 84 5.91 -1.49 56.82
CA ASP A 84 4.93 -0.85 55.93
C ASP A 84 5.35 0.53 55.42
N THR A 85 6.44 1.08 55.90
CA THR A 85 6.94 2.41 55.51
C THR A 85 7.76 2.29 54.24
N VAL A 86 7.38 3.02 53.18
CA VAL A 86 8.17 3.18 51.96
C VAL A 86 9.15 4.35 52.14
N TRP A 87 10.45 4.08 52.06
CA TRP A 87 11.50 5.07 52.21
C TRP A 87 11.87 5.75 50.88
N ASP A 88 11.89 4.95 49.77
CA ASP A 88 12.15 5.42 48.44
C ASP A 88 11.48 4.49 47.41
N GLU A 89 11.13 5.06 46.26
CA GLU A 89 10.61 4.30 45.12
C GLU A 89 11.18 4.78 43.83
N ARG A 90 11.38 3.85 42.93
CA ARG A 90 11.87 4.11 41.57
C ARG A 90 11.14 3.22 40.54
N GLU A 91 10.91 3.75 39.40
CA GLU A 91 10.38 3.01 38.28
C GLU A 91 11.29 3.19 37.05
N THR A 92 11.60 2.09 36.39
CA THR A 92 12.26 2.13 35.08
C THR A 92 11.48 1.28 34.10
N ARG A 93 11.74 1.48 32.81
CA ARG A 93 11.10 0.75 31.74
C ARG A 93 12.13 0.05 30.88
N ALA A 94 11.77 -1.09 30.33
CA ALA A 94 12.60 -1.86 29.43
C ALA A 94 11.77 -2.45 28.31
N LEU A 95 12.40 -2.68 27.16
CA LEU A 95 11.80 -3.28 25.99
C LEU A 95 12.25 -4.72 25.81
N ALA A 96 11.30 -5.60 25.53
CA ALA A 96 11.59 -6.96 25.11
C ALA A 96 12.04 -6.97 23.66
N TYR A 97 13.26 -7.44 23.40
CA TYR A 97 13.69 -7.72 22.06
C TYR A 97 12.92 -8.92 21.49
N ARG A 98 12.04 -8.69 20.53
CA ARG A 98 11.32 -9.75 19.82
C ARG A 98 11.59 -9.67 18.33
N PRO A 99 11.66 -10.81 17.62
CA PRO A 99 11.62 -10.83 16.17
C PRO A 99 10.37 -10.10 15.68
N ARG A 100 10.52 -9.32 14.64
CA ARG A 100 9.42 -8.54 14.06
C ARG A 100 8.29 -9.45 13.57
N VAL A 101 7.07 -9.17 13.99
CA VAL A 101 5.89 -9.90 13.54
C VAL A 101 5.25 -9.14 12.39
N TRP A 102 5.56 -9.55 11.17
CA TRP A 102 5.04 -8.94 9.95
C TRP A 102 3.63 -9.41 9.57
N ASN A 103 3.06 -10.37 10.28
CA ASN A 103 1.83 -11.03 9.89
C ASN A 103 0.61 -10.53 10.68
N ARG A 104 0.40 -9.21 10.71
CA ARG A 104 -0.81 -8.58 11.23
C ARG A 104 -1.16 -7.32 10.43
N PHE A 105 -2.42 -6.90 10.48
CA PHE A 105 -2.86 -5.62 9.93
C PHE A 105 -2.38 -4.47 10.80
N TRP A 106 -1.91 -3.39 10.18
CA TRP A 106 -1.40 -2.23 10.90
C TRP A 106 -2.19 -0.99 10.63
N TYR A 107 -2.35 -0.21 11.67
CA TYR A 107 -2.77 1.17 11.58
C TYR A 107 -1.60 2.07 11.94
N THR A 108 -1.17 2.87 10.97
CA THR A 108 -0.08 3.82 11.11
C THR A 108 -0.64 5.22 11.29
N SER A 109 -0.17 5.93 12.31
CA SER A 109 -0.54 7.30 12.59
C SER A 109 0.61 8.24 12.30
N TRP A 110 0.36 9.26 11.50
CA TRP A 110 1.26 10.41 11.34
C TRP A 110 0.68 11.61 12.08
N GLY A 111 1.56 12.44 12.70
CA GLY A 111 1.17 13.77 13.17
C GLY A 111 0.29 13.82 14.43
N GLY A 112 0.45 12.90 15.36
CA GLY A 112 -0.08 13.03 16.72
C GLY A 112 0.61 14.11 17.57
N GLN A 113 1.45 14.94 16.98
CA GLN A 113 2.42 15.83 17.63
C GLN A 113 1.86 16.71 18.76
N TRP A 114 0.62 17.16 18.65
CA TRP A 114 0.02 18.00 19.68
C TRP A 114 -0.48 17.20 20.90
N LEU A 115 -0.79 15.91 20.76
CA LEU A 115 -1.06 15.01 21.90
C LEU A 115 0.24 14.67 22.65
N TRP A 116 1.39 14.71 21.98
CA TRP A 116 2.68 14.23 22.48
C TRP A 116 3.54 15.28 23.17
N ARG A 117 3.22 16.55 23.01
CA ARG A 117 4.05 17.65 23.54
C ARG A 117 4.00 17.82 25.05
N SER A 118 3.11 17.11 25.74
CA SER A 118 3.01 17.17 27.19
C SER A 118 3.65 15.95 27.84
N HIS A 119 4.81 16.12 28.45
CA HIS A 119 5.49 15.05 29.21
C HIS A 119 4.61 14.46 30.32
N TYR A 120 3.75 15.26 30.94
CA TYR A 120 2.86 14.83 32.01
C TYR A 120 1.73 13.90 31.54
N LEU A 121 1.28 14.06 30.29
CA LEU A 121 0.21 13.27 29.69
C LEU A 121 0.72 12.13 28.81
N PHE A 122 2.02 11.96 28.74
CA PHE A 122 2.64 11.03 27.80
C PHE A 122 2.09 9.60 27.91
N ASP A 123 2.11 9.03 29.10
CA ASP A 123 1.59 7.67 29.33
C ASP A 123 0.10 7.55 29.06
N PHE A 124 -0.66 8.60 29.42
CA PHE A 124 -2.09 8.65 29.12
C PHE A 124 -2.35 8.66 27.60
N ASN A 125 -1.67 9.53 26.90
CA ASN A 125 -1.78 9.64 25.45
C ASN A 125 -1.36 8.36 24.73
N SER A 126 -0.26 7.75 25.11
CA SER A 126 0.22 6.49 24.54
C SER A 126 -0.80 5.37 24.72
N ARG A 127 -1.40 5.25 25.91
CA ARG A 127 -2.50 4.29 26.16
C ARG A 127 -3.73 4.59 25.33
N LEU A 128 -4.14 5.86 25.26
CA LEU A 128 -5.30 6.30 24.49
C LEU A 128 -5.18 5.91 23.02
N VAL A 129 -4.02 6.14 22.42
CA VAL A 129 -3.77 5.86 21.00
C VAL A 129 -3.62 4.37 20.75
N ARG A 130 -2.96 3.63 21.64
CA ARG A 130 -2.95 2.15 21.60
C ARG A 130 -4.36 1.57 21.65
N ASP A 131 -5.17 2.03 22.62
CA ASP A 131 -6.54 1.56 22.82
C ASP A 131 -7.47 1.98 21.67
N PHE A 132 -7.10 3.02 20.92
CA PHE A 132 -7.72 3.38 19.66
C PHE A 132 -7.37 2.38 18.53
N GLY A 133 -6.24 1.70 18.64
CA GLY A 133 -5.80 0.69 17.67
C GLY A 133 -4.60 1.08 16.82
N VAL A 134 -3.87 2.14 17.14
CA VAL A 134 -2.61 2.48 16.46
C VAL A 134 -1.55 1.44 16.77
N ASP A 135 -0.87 0.96 15.73
CA ASP A 135 0.23 0.00 15.81
C ASP A 135 1.58 0.65 15.56
N VAL A 136 1.61 1.70 14.74
CA VAL A 136 2.83 2.40 14.31
C VAL A 136 2.60 3.90 14.38
N SER A 137 3.55 4.64 14.91
CA SER A 137 3.54 6.10 14.90
C SER A 137 4.69 6.66 14.06
N PHE A 138 4.33 7.56 13.15
CA PHE A 138 5.27 8.37 12.40
C PHE A 138 5.62 9.63 13.19
N GLU A 139 6.66 9.60 13.97
CA GLU A 139 7.14 10.81 14.61
C GLU A 139 8.62 11.04 14.37
N GLY A 140 8.94 12.30 14.06
CA GLY A 140 10.28 12.73 13.73
C GLY A 140 11.29 12.48 14.86
N ASP A 141 12.54 12.29 14.49
CA ASP A 141 13.69 12.22 15.39
C ASP A 141 14.00 13.60 15.99
N THR A 142 13.29 13.97 16.98
CA THR A 142 13.75 15.05 17.85
C THR A 142 14.43 14.44 19.08
N GLU A 143 15.17 15.26 19.85
CA GLU A 143 15.85 14.89 21.10
C GLU A 143 14.95 14.19 22.16
N LEU A 144 13.70 13.98 21.85
CA LEU A 144 12.70 13.17 22.55
C LEU A 144 12.83 11.65 22.28
N ASN A 145 13.98 11.18 21.80
CA ASN A 145 14.20 9.75 21.52
C ASN A 145 13.97 8.84 22.72
N THR A 146 14.11 9.33 23.93
CA THR A 146 13.71 8.64 25.16
C THR A 146 12.19 8.41 25.23
N GLY A 147 11.38 9.30 24.63
CA GLY A 147 9.94 9.15 24.53
C GLY A 147 9.53 8.06 23.54
N LYS A 148 10.18 7.96 22.38
CA LYS A 148 9.81 7.01 21.32
C LYS A 148 9.95 5.55 21.69
N VAL A 149 10.99 5.19 22.40
CA VAL A 149 11.12 3.81 22.87
C VAL A 149 10.04 3.48 23.91
N ARG A 150 9.60 4.45 24.69
CA ARG A 150 8.43 4.29 25.57
C ARG A 150 7.15 4.11 24.75
N ASP A 151 6.99 4.88 23.67
CA ASP A 151 5.85 4.77 22.74
C ASP A 151 5.81 3.41 22.06
N ASN A 152 6.95 2.95 21.58
CA ASN A 152 7.07 1.65 20.92
C ASN A 152 6.78 0.49 21.85
N ALA A 153 7.02 0.64 23.15
CA ALA A 153 6.62 -0.34 24.15
C ALA A 153 5.10 -0.50 24.22
N PHE A 154 4.34 0.58 23.96
CA PHE A 154 2.88 0.55 23.92
C PHE A 154 2.32 0.07 22.59
N TRP A 155 2.98 0.37 21.47
CA TRP A 155 2.47 0.07 20.12
C TRP A 155 3.06 -1.19 19.52
N GLY A 156 4.18 -1.64 20.04
CA GLY A 156 4.81 -2.88 19.62
C GLY A 156 5.58 -2.81 18.31
N ILE A 157 5.73 -1.63 17.69
CA ILE A 157 6.44 -1.43 16.43
C ILE A 157 7.24 -0.14 16.48
N ASN A 158 8.53 -0.26 16.16
CA ASN A 158 9.44 0.87 16.11
C ASN A 158 9.53 1.40 14.68
N HIS A 159 9.36 2.71 14.51
CA HIS A 159 9.48 3.42 13.24
C HIS A 159 10.56 4.49 13.35
N SER A 160 11.40 4.63 12.33
CA SER A 160 12.44 5.67 12.27
C SER A 160 12.22 6.58 11.07
N TRP A 161 12.00 7.85 11.35
CA TRP A 161 11.95 8.88 10.32
C TRP A 161 13.37 9.33 9.97
N LEU A 162 13.82 9.05 8.77
CA LEU A 162 15.16 9.44 8.31
C LEU A 162 15.19 10.88 7.82
N GLY A 163 14.10 11.35 7.24
CA GLY A 163 13.98 12.69 6.69
C GLY A 163 14.99 13.02 5.60
N LEU A 164 15.53 12.00 4.94
CA LEU A 164 16.57 12.18 3.93
C LEU A 164 16.07 12.91 2.70
N LEU A 165 14.81 12.63 2.35
CA LEU A 165 14.16 13.08 1.15
C LEU A 165 12.83 13.69 1.56
N SER A 166 12.81 14.97 1.87
CA SER A 166 11.58 15.66 2.21
C SER A 166 11.53 17.00 1.49
N TYR A 167 10.39 17.37 0.97
CA TYR A 167 10.19 18.70 0.41
C TYR A 167 10.27 19.80 1.49
N LEU A 168 10.17 19.45 2.75
CA LEU A 168 10.28 20.37 3.89
C LEU A 168 11.73 20.72 4.27
N GLY A 169 12.72 20.12 3.62
CA GLY A 169 14.11 20.52 3.72
C GLY A 169 14.78 20.36 5.10
N LYS A 170 14.33 19.40 5.92
CA LYS A 170 14.93 19.13 7.24
C LYS A 170 15.13 17.63 7.44
N GLY A 171 16.35 17.16 7.36
CA GLY A 171 16.67 15.75 7.55
C GLY A 171 18.09 15.49 8.01
N VAL A 172 18.43 14.21 8.15
CA VAL A 172 19.77 13.72 8.57
C VAL A 172 20.88 14.08 7.58
N ALA A 173 20.51 14.28 6.32
CA ALA A 173 21.36 14.90 5.30
C ALA A 173 20.46 15.83 4.49
N ASP A 174 20.91 17.02 4.18
CA ASP A 174 20.22 17.97 3.31
C ASP A 174 20.10 17.36 1.91
N PHE A 175 19.10 16.55 1.72
CA PHE A 175 18.80 15.92 0.43
C PHE A 175 18.03 16.87 -0.49
N MET A 176 17.24 17.74 0.08
CA MET A 176 16.51 18.74 -0.67
C MET A 176 17.45 19.81 -1.20
N ASP A 177 17.29 20.13 -2.46
CA ASP A 177 17.79 21.38 -2.99
C ASP A 177 16.96 22.54 -2.43
N THR A 178 17.46 23.12 -1.33
CA THR A 178 16.80 24.23 -0.63
C THR A 178 16.62 25.47 -1.53
N ASP A 179 17.44 25.58 -2.59
CA ASP A 179 17.41 26.66 -3.57
C ASP A 179 16.53 26.33 -4.79
N PHE A 180 15.80 25.19 -4.79
CA PHE A 180 14.99 24.75 -5.93
C PHE A 180 14.11 25.86 -6.51
N ALA A 181 13.32 26.53 -5.67
CA ALA A 181 12.41 27.58 -6.14
C ALA A 181 13.14 28.74 -6.81
N LYS A 182 14.30 29.14 -6.26
CA LYS A 182 15.15 30.18 -6.83
C LYS A 182 15.77 29.73 -8.14
N LYS A 183 16.32 28.51 -8.19
CA LYS A 183 16.91 27.95 -9.42
C LYS A 183 15.87 27.84 -10.54
N ALA A 184 14.67 27.33 -10.23
CA ALA A 184 13.58 27.24 -11.21
C ALA A 184 13.16 28.63 -11.76
N ALA A 185 13.06 29.64 -10.89
CA ALA A 185 12.74 31.00 -11.31
C ALA A 185 13.82 31.64 -12.16
N GLU A 186 15.10 31.49 -11.80
CA GLU A 186 16.22 32.04 -12.56
C GLU A 186 16.42 31.28 -13.87
N TYR A 187 16.23 29.96 -13.92
CA TYR A 187 16.25 29.22 -15.17
C TYR A 187 15.16 29.71 -16.14
N ALA A 188 13.92 29.82 -15.67
CA ALA A 188 12.81 30.32 -16.46
C ALA A 188 13.05 31.72 -17.05
N LYS A 189 13.82 32.56 -16.33
CA LYS A 189 14.16 33.93 -16.72
C LYS A 189 15.34 33.99 -17.70
N THR A 190 16.34 33.15 -17.52
CA THR A 190 17.65 33.27 -18.21
C THR A 190 17.94 32.16 -19.20
N GLY A 191 17.34 30.98 -19.04
CA GLY A 191 17.71 29.78 -19.77
C GLY A 191 19.11 29.23 -19.43
N ASP A 192 19.75 29.75 -18.38
CA ASP A 192 21.10 29.34 -18.02
C ASP A 192 21.11 27.99 -17.31
N LYS A 193 21.78 27.02 -17.93
CA LYS A 193 21.82 25.62 -17.46
C LYS A 193 22.54 25.44 -16.12
N GLN A 194 23.27 26.46 -15.60
CA GLN A 194 23.79 26.40 -14.22
C GLN A 194 22.69 26.21 -13.18
N TYR A 195 21.48 26.69 -13.45
CA TYR A 195 20.32 26.54 -12.57
C TYR A 195 19.63 25.15 -12.68
N LEU A 196 20.12 24.30 -13.60
CA LEU A 196 19.72 22.89 -13.70
C LEU A 196 20.64 21.98 -12.87
N VAL A 197 21.62 22.52 -12.17
CA VAL A 197 22.49 21.78 -11.26
C VAL A 197 21.77 21.53 -9.94
N ARG A 198 21.51 20.27 -9.62
CA ARG A 198 20.93 19.85 -8.32
C ARG A 198 22.02 19.82 -7.24
N THR A 199 21.68 20.29 -6.05
CA THR A 199 22.58 20.26 -4.91
C THR A 199 21.85 19.69 -3.69
N PRO A 200 22.25 18.53 -3.14
CA PRO A 200 23.31 17.64 -3.66
C PRO A 200 22.87 16.85 -4.90
N SER A 201 23.83 16.44 -5.71
CA SER A 201 23.58 15.40 -6.73
C SER A 201 23.42 14.03 -6.08
N LEU A 202 22.43 13.22 -6.52
CA LEU A 202 22.13 11.91 -5.90
C LEU A 202 23.22 10.85 -6.14
N VAL A 203 24.12 11.11 -7.08
CA VAL A 203 25.27 10.27 -7.41
C VAL A 203 26.59 10.82 -6.92
N ASP A 204 26.58 11.95 -6.22
CA ASP A 204 27.81 12.54 -5.66
C ASP A 204 28.42 11.59 -4.61
N PRO A 205 29.69 11.15 -4.79
CA PRO A 205 30.31 10.17 -3.90
C PRO A 205 30.50 10.69 -2.46
N GLU A 206 30.83 11.98 -2.30
CA GLU A 206 31.06 12.56 -0.98
C GLU A 206 29.75 12.65 -0.20
N TRP A 207 28.69 13.11 -0.87
CA TRP A 207 27.34 13.11 -0.29
C TRP A 207 26.88 11.68 0.08
N ARG A 208 27.03 10.70 -0.80
CA ARG A 208 26.66 9.30 -0.54
C ARG A 208 27.44 8.71 0.65
N ASP A 209 28.72 9.04 0.79
CA ASP A 209 29.52 8.59 1.94
C ASP A 209 29.06 9.22 3.26
N GLY A 210 28.69 10.48 3.25
CA GLY A 210 28.09 11.15 4.40
C GLY A 210 26.76 10.51 4.82
N VAL A 211 25.86 10.28 3.85
CA VAL A 211 24.58 9.59 4.06
C VAL A 211 24.80 8.19 4.60
N ARG A 212 25.71 7.41 4.01
CA ARG A 212 26.03 6.04 4.43
C ARG A 212 26.42 6.00 5.92
N LYS A 213 27.33 6.88 6.35
CA LYS A 213 27.76 6.97 7.75
C LYS A 213 26.59 7.25 8.68
N SER A 214 25.79 8.26 8.36
CA SER A 214 24.61 8.63 9.15
C SER A 214 23.59 7.51 9.25
N LEU A 215 23.35 6.76 8.16
CA LEU A 215 22.42 5.63 8.14
C LEU A 215 22.92 4.47 9.00
N ILE A 216 24.21 4.14 8.91
CA ILE A 216 24.85 3.09 9.73
C ILE A 216 24.75 3.44 11.21
N GLU A 217 25.14 4.64 11.60
CA GLU A 217 25.06 5.11 12.98
C GLU A 217 23.64 5.04 13.52
N ARG A 218 22.66 5.44 12.72
CA ARG A 218 21.26 5.38 13.09
C ARG A 218 20.76 3.94 13.25
N ALA A 219 21.03 3.08 12.30
CA ALA A 219 20.63 1.68 12.37
C ALA A 219 21.27 0.97 13.56
N GLN A 220 22.56 1.23 13.83
CA GLN A 220 23.27 0.69 15.01
C GLN A 220 22.66 1.16 16.34
N ARG A 221 22.18 2.41 16.41
CA ARG A 221 21.53 2.95 17.60
C ARG A 221 20.16 2.34 17.87
N THR A 222 19.39 2.02 16.82
CA THR A 222 18.03 1.47 16.95
C THR A 222 17.99 -0.04 17.09
N MET A 223 19.00 -0.77 16.64
CA MET A 223 19.08 -2.23 16.71
C MET A 223 18.95 -2.80 18.13
N PRO A 224 19.63 -2.27 19.15
CA PRO A 224 19.53 -2.82 20.53
C PRO A 224 18.12 -2.77 21.11
N ALA A 225 17.29 -1.82 20.68
CA ALA A 225 15.89 -1.69 21.12
C ALA A 225 14.92 -2.63 20.38
N GLY A 226 15.42 -3.63 19.67
CA GLY A 226 14.61 -4.56 18.89
C GLY A 226 14.59 -4.24 17.39
N GLY A 227 15.43 -3.32 16.98
CA GLY A 227 15.50 -2.80 15.63
C GLY A 227 14.29 -1.93 15.27
N THR A 228 14.36 -1.30 14.13
CA THR A 228 13.29 -0.48 13.59
C THR A 228 12.42 -1.32 12.66
N TYR A 229 11.12 -1.20 12.79
CA TYR A 229 10.17 -1.83 11.90
C TYR A 229 10.33 -1.31 10.48
N ASP A 230 10.43 0.00 10.38
CA ASP A 230 10.29 0.75 9.16
C ASP A 230 11.13 2.01 9.23
N TYR A 231 11.97 2.22 8.22
CA TYR A 231 12.81 3.40 8.08
C TYR A 231 12.19 4.28 7.00
N CYS A 232 11.40 5.28 7.40
CA CYS A 232 10.84 6.21 6.45
C CYS A 232 11.92 7.14 5.89
N MET A 233 12.16 7.03 4.60
CA MET A 233 13.19 7.81 3.92
C MET A 233 12.81 9.29 3.81
N GLY A 234 11.54 9.59 3.73
CA GLY A 234 11.04 10.96 3.67
C GLY A 234 9.61 11.07 3.17
N ASP A 235 9.14 12.31 3.00
CA ASP A 235 7.77 12.66 2.63
C ASP A 235 7.73 13.40 1.29
N GLU A 236 6.78 12.99 0.43
CA GLU A 236 6.48 13.61 -0.86
C GLU A 236 7.69 13.87 -1.75
N MET A 237 8.57 12.91 -1.82
CA MET A 237 9.88 13.01 -2.40
C MET A 237 9.88 12.82 -3.90
N SER A 238 10.72 13.60 -4.58
CA SER A 238 11.01 13.49 -6.00
C SER A 238 12.42 13.99 -6.31
N LEU A 239 12.84 13.93 -7.55
CA LEU A 239 14.08 14.60 -8.00
C LEU A 239 14.04 16.11 -7.83
N THR A 240 12.85 16.69 -7.86
CA THR A 240 12.58 18.12 -7.79
C THR A 240 11.90 18.48 -6.47
N SER A 241 11.00 19.44 -6.47
CA SER A 241 10.16 19.77 -5.34
C SER A 241 8.72 19.39 -5.67
N TYR A 242 8.16 18.42 -4.98
CA TYR A 242 6.84 17.88 -5.29
C TYR A 242 6.80 17.27 -6.70
N THR A 243 5.83 17.70 -7.49
CA THR A 243 5.64 17.32 -8.89
C THR A 243 6.11 18.41 -9.85
N ARG A 244 6.79 19.46 -9.38
CA ARG A 244 7.19 20.57 -10.24
C ARG A 244 8.22 20.10 -11.25
N PHE A 245 7.94 20.33 -12.54
CA PHE A 245 8.86 20.01 -13.62
C PHE A 245 10.13 20.88 -13.53
N HIS A 246 11.31 20.25 -13.65
CA HIS A 246 12.59 20.91 -13.83
C HIS A 246 13.59 19.93 -14.44
N ASP A 247 14.40 20.38 -15.36
CA ASP A 247 15.34 19.51 -16.10
C ASP A 247 16.59 19.16 -15.27
N TYR A 248 16.46 18.85 -13.98
CA TYR A 248 17.55 18.30 -13.15
C TYR A 248 18.05 16.97 -13.72
N ASP A 249 19.26 16.50 -13.45
CA ASP A 249 20.39 17.13 -12.71
C ASP A 249 21.59 17.29 -13.65
N TRP A 250 21.97 18.54 -13.93
CA TRP A 250 23.12 18.87 -14.80
C TRP A 250 24.42 19.05 -14.00
N SER A 251 24.52 18.53 -12.78
CA SER A 251 25.78 18.53 -12.05
C SER A 251 26.86 17.74 -12.81
N PRO A 252 28.14 18.10 -12.64
CA PRO A 252 29.23 17.37 -13.27
C PRO A 252 29.23 15.87 -12.93
N THR A 253 28.92 15.53 -11.68
CA THR A 253 28.81 14.13 -11.22
C THR A 253 27.66 13.39 -11.89
N SER A 254 26.49 14.00 -12.01
CA SER A 254 25.35 13.41 -12.69
C SER A 254 25.60 13.21 -14.19
N LEU A 255 26.19 14.21 -14.87
CA LEU A 255 26.56 14.09 -16.28
C LEU A 255 27.62 13.02 -16.53
N ALA A 256 28.61 12.88 -15.64
CA ALA A 256 29.59 11.82 -15.73
C ALA A 256 28.94 10.41 -15.57
N ASP A 257 28.05 10.28 -14.63
CA ASP A 257 27.31 9.02 -14.42
C ASP A 257 26.34 8.71 -15.57
N PHE A 258 25.68 9.73 -16.14
CA PHE A 258 24.86 9.59 -17.34
C PHE A 258 25.66 9.05 -18.53
N ARG A 259 26.87 9.56 -18.73
CA ARG A 259 27.75 9.05 -19.79
C ARG A 259 28.18 7.59 -19.54
N ARG A 260 28.38 7.20 -18.29
CA ARG A 260 28.60 5.79 -17.92
C ARG A 260 27.38 4.94 -18.27
N TRP A 261 26.18 5.37 -17.90
CA TRP A 261 24.91 4.72 -18.21
C TRP A 261 24.68 4.57 -19.74
N LEU A 262 25.02 5.60 -20.52
CA LEU A 262 24.97 5.55 -21.99
C LEU A 262 25.98 4.54 -22.57
N LYS A 263 27.21 4.48 -22.01
CA LYS A 263 28.22 3.48 -22.43
C LYS A 263 27.74 2.04 -22.22
N GLU A 264 27.05 1.77 -21.14
CA GLU A 264 26.46 0.44 -20.87
C GLU A 264 25.36 0.09 -21.91
N ARG A 265 24.62 1.10 -22.36
CA ARG A 265 23.50 0.93 -23.30
C ARG A 265 23.94 0.83 -24.75
N TYR A 266 24.87 1.65 -25.18
CA TYR A 266 25.30 1.76 -26.61
C TYR A 266 26.59 1.05 -26.93
N ALA A 267 27.40 0.70 -25.94
CA ALA A 267 28.74 0.14 -26.06
C ALA A 267 29.75 1.00 -26.84
N THR A 268 29.34 1.68 -27.94
CA THR A 268 30.22 2.54 -28.77
C THR A 268 29.63 3.94 -28.96
N LEU A 269 30.49 4.94 -29.12
CA LEU A 269 30.09 6.32 -29.38
C LEU A 269 29.41 6.47 -30.75
N ASP A 270 29.83 5.66 -31.74
CA ASP A 270 29.21 5.65 -33.08
C ASP A 270 27.74 5.18 -33.01
N ALA A 271 27.45 4.16 -32.17
CA ALA A 271 26.07 3.71 -31.96
C ALA A 271 25.21 4.80 -31.31
N LEU A 272 25.75 5.51 -30.30
CA LEU A 272 25.09 6.66 -29.69
C LEU A 272 24.84 7.77 -30.73
N ASN A 273 25.87 8.15 -31.48
CA ASN A 273 25.77 9.18 -32.50
C ASN A 273 24.69 8.85 -33.54
N ALA A 274 24.62 7.60 -33.95
CA ALA A 274 23.58 7.14 -34.89
C ALA A 274 22.17 7.25 -34.30
N ALA A 275 22.00 6.86 -33.01
CA ALA A 275 20.72 6.93 -32.32
C ALA A 275 20.27 8.39 -32.08
N TRP A 276 21.19 9.27 -31.72
CA TRP A 276 20.91 10.66 -31.38
C TRP A 276 20.99 11.61 -32.58
N SER A 277 21.46 11.13 -33.76
CA SER A 277 21.74 11.95 -34.93
C SER A 277 22.79 13.04 -34.62
N THR A 278 23.85 12.68 -33.90
CA THR A 278 24.94 13.55 -33.47
C THR A 278 26.29 13.13 -34.05
N ALA A 279 27.35 13.90 -33.82
CA ALA A 279 28.69 13.62 -34.32
C ALA A 279 29.78 13.85 -33.27
N TYR A 280 29.50 13.48 -32.01
CA TYR A 280 30.49 13.56 -30.93
C TYR A 280 31.77 12.79 -31.26
N LYS A 281 32.90 13.33 -30.88
CA LYS A 281 34.21 12.71 -31.12
C LYS A 281 34.71 11.94 -29.90
N GLN A 282 34.23 12.29 -28.72
CA GLN A 282 34.56 11.65 -27.47
C GLN A 282 33.38 11.68 -26.52
N TRP A 283 33.36 10.76 -25.56
CA TRP A 283 32.27 10.63 -24.59
C TRP A 283 32.06 11.86 -23.70
N ASP A 284 33.12 12.62 -23.43
CA ASP A 284 33.04 13.80 -22.58
C ASP A 284 32.29 14.98 -23.23
N GLU A 285 32.13 14.96 -24.56
CA GLU A 285 31.31 15.92 -25.28
C GLU A 285 29.82 15.64 -25.18
N VAL A 286 29.42 14.41 -24.78
CA VAL A 286 28.02 14.01 -24.74
C VAL A 286 27.31 14.76 -23.63
N VAL A 287 26.29 15.53 -24.00
CA VAL A 287 25.43 16.31 -23.12
C VAL A 287 23.95 16.11 -23.49
N PRO A 288 23.02 16.09 -22.50
CA PRO A 288 21.60 16.03 -22.80
C PRO A 288 21.09 17.36 -23.42
N LEU A 289 19.88 17.32 -23.95
CA LEU A 289 19.06 18.49 -24.20
C LEU A 289 18.22 18.86 -22.99
N THR A 290 17.70 20.08 -22.94
CA THR A 290 16.58 20.46 -22.07
C THR A 290 15.25 20.10 -22.76
N CYS A 291 14.13 20.11 -22.00
CA CYS A 291 12.81 19.86 -22.59
C CYS A 291 12.49 20.82 -23.74
N GLU A 292 12.76 22.13 -23.54
CA GLU A 292 12.54 23.14 -24.57
C GLU A 292 13.40 22.93 -25.84
N GLU A 293 14.65 22.50 -25.65
CA GLU A 293 15.53 22.16 -26.78
C GLU A 293 15.01 20.91 -27.50
N ALA A 294 14.59 19.89 -26.75
CA ALA A 294 14.05 18.65 -27.30
C ALA A 294 12.75 18.84 -28.10
N GLN A 295 11.87 19.74 -27.63
CA GLN A 295 10.63 20.09 -28.31
C GLN A 295 10.89 20.75 -29.71
N LYS A 296 12.05 21.38 -29.89
CA LYS A 296 12.45 22.06 -31.14
C LYS A 296 13.36 21.19 -31.98
N ALA A 297 13.88 20.11 -31.46
CA ALA A 297 14.83 19.23 -32.14
C ALA A 297 14.11 18.20 -33.00
N ASP A 298 14.69 17.87 -34.17
CA ASP A 298 14.22 16.77 -35.01
C ASP A 298 14.36 15.41 -34.32
N ASN A 299 15.35 15.28 -33.43
CA ASN A 299 15.60 14.08 -32.63
C ASN A 299 15.67 14.43 -31.12
N PRO A 300 14.64 14.11 -30.33
CA PRO A 300 14.59 14.42 -28.91
C PRO A 300 15.34 13.40 -28.01
N ALA A 301 15.98 12.38 -28.61
CA ALA A 301 16.63 11.28 -27.90
C ALA A 301 17.58 11.73 -26.75
N PRO A 302 18.42 12.79 -26.93
CA PRO A 302 19.32 13.22 -25.84
C PRO A 302 18.62 13.63 -24.57
N TRP A 303 17.45 14.28 -24.66
CA TRP A 303 16.62 14.62 -23.51
C TRP A 303 15.85 13.42 -23.00
N PHE A 304 15.27 12.64 -23.90
CA PHE A 304 14.42 11.49 -23.57
C PHE A 304 15.19 10.46 -22.73
N GLU A 305 16.39 10.09 -23.16
CA GLU A 305 17.24 9.16 -22.45
C GLU A 305 17.77 9.75 -21.12
N PHE A 306 17.97 11.06 -21.07
CA PHE A 306 18.34 11.73 -19.83
C PHE A 306 17.18 11.64 -18.80
N ARG A 307 15.92 11.77 -19.21
CA ARG A 307 14.79 11.55 -18.28
C ARG A 307 14.68 10.09 -17.84
N MET A 308 14.91 9.14 -18.76
CA MET A 308 14.96 7.72 -18.38
C MET A 308 16.08 7.42 -17.37
N TYR A 309 17.26 7.99 -17.59
CA TYR A 309 18.38 7.90 -16.66
C TYR A 309 18.04 8.54 -15.30
N MET A 310 17.36 9.67 -15.26
CA MET A 310 16.97 10.32 -13.99
C MET A 310 15.99 9.46 -13.17
N ASN A 311 15.12 8.68 -13.82
CA ASN A 311 14.31 7.68 -13.14
C ASN A 311 15.17 6.55 -12.56
N ASP A 312 16.20 6.09 -13.27
CA ASP A 312 17.16 5.11 -12.76
C ASP A 312 17.97 5.66 -11.59
N GLN A 313 18.41 6.91 -11.67
CA GLN A 313 19.18 7.59 -10.63
C GLN A 313 18.41 7.68 -9.31
N LEU A 314 17.11 8.06 -9.36
CA LEU A 314 16.29 8.14 -8.16
C LEU A 314 16.05 6.76 -7.54
N ALA A 315 15.69 5.77 -8.36
CA ALA A 315 15.49 4.40 -7.89
C ALA A 315 16.77 3.78 -7.30
N ASP A 316 17.94 4.06 -7.91
CA ASP A 316 19.23 3.63 -7.40
C ASP A 316 19.58 4.29 -6.06
N CYS A 317 19.27 5.56 -5.91
CA CYS A 317 19.44 6.26 -4.63
C CYS A 317 18.62 5.61 -3.50
N TYR A 318 17.37 5.26 -3.74
CA TYR A 318 16.55 4.56 -2.75
C TYR A 318 17.09 3.16 -2.43
N ARG A 319 17.52 2.43 -3.45
CA ARG A 319 18.14 1.12 -3.24
C ARG A 319 19.41 1.24 -2.40
N PHE A 320 20.27 2.20 -2.72
CA PHE A 320 21.47 2.50 -1.95
C PHE A 320 21.15 2.74 -0.46
N ILE A 321 20.12 3.53 -0.15
CA ILE A 321 19.68 3.80 1.22
C ILE A 321 19.24 2.49 1.90
N GLN A 322 18.34 1.74 1.27
CA GLN A 322 17.83 0.48 1.80
C GLN A 322 18.94 -0.54 2.04
N ASP A 323 19.85 -0.72 1.08
CA ASP A 323 20.94 -1.69 1.16
C ASP A 323 21.94 -1.30 2.25
N THR A 324 22.20 -0.01 2.43
CA THR A 324 23.05 0.50 3.52
C THR A 324 22.46 0.15 4.88
N ILE A 325 21.16 0.40 5.08
CA ILE A 325 20.48 0.08 6.34
C ILE A 325 20.46 -1.42 6.56
N ARG A 326 20.17 -2.22 5.53
CA ARG A 326 20.14 -3.69 5.60
C ARG A 326 21.50 -4.31 5.86
N GLY A 327 22.58 -3.63 5.56
CA GLY A 327 23.92 -4.03 5.96
C GLY A 327 24.11 -4.06 7.49
N VAL A 328 23.30 -3.32 8.25
CA VAL A 328 23.29 -3.30 9.71
C VAL A 328 22.10 -4.07 10.29
N ASP A 329 20.90 -3.81 9.77
CA ASP A 329 19.65 -4.47 10.15
C ASP A 329 19.09 -5.27 8.96
N PRO A 330 19.42 -6.56 8.80
CA PRO A 330 19.01 -7.34 7.63
C PRO A 330 17.50 -7.45 7.42
N ASN A 331 16.71 -7.22 8.46
CA ASN A 331 15.26 -7.25 8.42
C ASN A 331 14.63 -5.87 8.19
N ALA A 332 15.45 -4.83 8.02
CA ALA A 332 14.96 -3.48 7.82
C ALA A 332 14.05 -3.36 6.60
N ARG A 333 13.00 -2.61 6.75
CA ARG A 333 12.19 -2.10 5.65
C ARG A 333 12.42 -0.62 5.51
N CYS A 334 12.53 -0.17 4.27
CA CYS A 334 12.59 1.24 3.95
C CYS A 334 11.33 1.62 3.19
N ASP A 335 10.75 2.73 3.54
CA ASP A 335 9.51 3.22 2.95
C ASP A 335 9.63 4.66 2.44
N LEU A 336 8.64 5.01 1.70
CA LEU A 336 8.38 6.34 1.20
C LEU A 336 6.97 6.76 1.63
N SER A 337 6.87 7.95 2.19
CA SER A 337 5.61 8.57 2.53
C SER A 337 5.17 9.56 1.46
N GLY A 338 3.86 9.62 1.17
CA GLY A 338 3.30 10.56 0.22
C GLY A 338 3.85 10.36 -1.20
N THR A 339 3.25 9.49 -1.96
CA THR A 339 3.71 9.14 -3.30
C THR A 339 3.10 10.05 -4.35
N GLN A 340 3.93 10.49 -5.29
CA GLN A 340 3.53 11.39 -6.36
C GLN A 340 3.14 10.63 -7.64
N SER A 341 2.36 11.27 -8.49
CA SER A 341 2.11 10.76 -9.84
C SER A 341 3.42 10.66 -10.63
N PRO A 342 3.57 9.67 -11.52
CA PRO A 342 4.71 9.62 -12.42
C PRO A 342 4.64 10.74 -13.44
N GLU A 343 5.71 11.53 -13.52
CA GLU A 343 5.86 12.65 -14.43
C GLU A 343 7.26 12.67 -15.01
N ALA A 344 7.43 13.26 -16.19
CA ALA A 344 8.70 13.28 -16.92
C ALA A 344 9.87 13.88 -16.13
N GLY A 345 9.59 14.86 -15.24
CA GLY A 345 10.63 15.60 -14.52
C GLY A 345 10.91 15.12 -13.10
N ASN A 346 10.07 14.28 -12.52
CA ASN A 346 10.13 14.01 -11.06
C ASN A 346 10.85 12.71 -10.66
N GLY A 347 11.18 11.85 -11.64
CA GLY A 347 11.89 10.58 -11.37
C GLY A 347 11.01 9.44 -10.85
N MET A 348 9.70 9.61 -10.82
CA MET A 348 8.75 8.69 -10.20
C MET A 348 8.30 7.56 -11.15
N ASP A 349 9.24 6.80 -11.70
CA ASP A 349 8.90 5.56 -12.43
C ASP A 349 8.50 4.46 -11.44
N TRP A 350 7.20 4.22 -11.31
CA TRP A 350 6.63 3.25 -10.38
C TRP A 350 7.14 1.82 -10.59
N TRP A 351 7.44 1.42 -11.82
CA TRP A 351 8.03 0.12 -12.10
C TRP A 351 9.41 -0.03 -11.46
N LYS A 352 10.27 0.99 -11.59
CA LYS A 352 11.61 0.99 -11.01
C LYS A 352 11.56 1.14 -9.49
N LEU A 353 10.73 2.05 -9.01
CA LEU A 353 10.58 2.33 -7.58
C LEU A 353 10.01 1.14 -6.80
N SER A 354 9.07 0.39 -7.37
CA SER A 354 8.50 -0.81 -6.73
C SER A 354 9.55 -1.86 -6.38
N LYS A 355 10.74 -1.79 -6.98
CA LYS A 355 11.87 -2.69 -6.75
C LYS A 355 13.00 -2.07 -5.92
N ALA A 356 12.95 -0.76 -5.70
CA ALA A 356 14.02 -0.03 -5.05
C ALA A 356 13.88 0.00 -3.53
N PHE A 357 12.66 -0.13 -3.02
CA PHE A 357 12.38 -0.15 -1.58
C PHE A 357 11.19 -1.04 -1.23
N SER A 358 10.98 -1.32 0.05
CA SER A 358 10.18 -2.46 0.49
C SER A 358 8.79 -2.12 1.00
N TYR A 359 8.49 -0.83 1.28
CA TYR A 359 7.23 -0.44 1.88
C TYR A 359 6.75 0.94 1.41
N TYR A 360 5.43 1.18 1.43
CA TYR A 360 4.85 2.47 1.05
C TYR A 360 3.81 2.96 2.04
N HIS A 361 3.87 4.26 2.36
CA HIS A 361 2.75 5.03 2.87
C HIS A 361 2.22 5.93 1.76
N SER A 362 1.55 5.31 0.79
CA SER A 362 1.06 5.99 -0.42
C SER A 362 -0.17 6.84 -0.15
N TYR A 363 -0.41 7.84 -1.00
CA TYR A 363 -1.74 8.43 -1.09
C TYR A 363 -2.75 7.38 -1.56
N ASN A 364 -4.00 7.50 -1.10
CA ASN A 364 -5.04 6.55 -1.51
C ASN A 364 -5.59 6.94 -2.88
N THR A 365 -4.80 6.68 -3.90
CA THR A 365 -5.21 6.72 -5.29
C THR A 365 -5.25 5.30 -5.84
N SER A 366 -6.38 4.88 -6.37
CA SER A 366 -6.59 3.48 -6.78
C SER A 366 -5.50 2.98 -7.72
N TRP A 367 -5.12 3.74 -8.72
CA TRP A 367 -4.11 3.34 -9.69
C TRP A 367 -2.72 3.12 -9.07
N SER A 368 -2.26 3.99 -8.16
CA SER A 368 -0.91 3.87 -7.59
C SER A 368 -0.76 2.65 -6.70
N ASN A 369 -1.78 2.36 -5.91
CA ASN A 369 -1.79 1.20 -5.03
C ASN A 369 -1.88 -0.10 -5.84
N GLU A 370 -2.69 -0.12 -6.90
CA GLU A 370 -2.81 -1.26 -7.80
C GLU A 370 -1.56 -1.50 -8.66
N MET A 371 -0.88 -0.44 -9.12
CA MET A 371 0.42 -0.59 -9.80
C MET A 371 1.43 -1.27 -8.90
N ARG A 372 1.57 -0.79 -7.65
CA ARG A 372 2.51 -1.40 -6.71
C ARG A 372 2.17 -2.84 -6.43
N ARG A 373 0.89 -3.15 -6.17
CA ARG A 373 0.43 -4.53 -5.98
C ARG A 373 0.78 -5.39 -7.18
N SER A 374 0.47 -4.93 -8.38
CA SER A 374 0.73 -5.65 -9.62
C SER A 374 2.21 -5.88 -9.88
N PHE A 375 3.06 -4.89 -9.59
CA PHE A 375 4.51 -4.97 -9.83
C PHE A 375 5.25 -5.81 -8.78
N GLN A 376 4.61 -6.13 -7.65
CA GLN A 376 5.15 -6.95 -6.58
C GLN A 376 4.31 -8.22 -6.34
N ARG A 377 3.80 -8.83 -7.39
CA ARG A 377 2.87 -9.97 -7.37
C ARG A 377 3.31 -11.13 -6.48
N ASP A 378 4.59 -11.44 -6.46
CA ASP A 378 5.13 -12.60 -5.74
C ASP A 378 5.40 -12.35 -4.25
N GLY A 379 5.44 -11.09 -3.83
CA GLY A 379 5.75 -10.67 -2.45
C GLY A 379 4.57 -10.08 -1.68
N GLY A 380 3.46 -9.82 -2.36
CA GLY A 380 2.38 -8.98 -1.84
C GLY A 380 2.80 -7.52 -1.71
N ALA A 381 1.86 -6.60 -1.86
CA ALA A 381 2.15 -5.19 -1.70
C ALA A 381 2.28 -4.84 -0.21
N ASP A 382 3.49 -4.57 0.21
CA ASP A 382 3.73 -4.05 1.55
C ASP A 382 3.49 -2.53 1.53
N GLN A 383 2.25 -2.13 1.75
CA GLN A 383 1.82 -0.73 1.75
C GLN A 383 0.74 -0.47 2.82
N SER A 384 0.73 0.76 3.33
CA SER A 384 -0.29 1.32 4.21
C SER A 384 -0.75 2.67 3.67
N PRO A 385 -1.69 2.70 2.73
CA PRO A 385 -2.15 3.94 2.13
C PRO A 385 -2.82 4.87 3.14
N TYR A 386 -2.69 6.19 2.93
CA TYR A 386 -3.40 7.18 3.72
C TYR A 386 -4.88 7.19 3.35
N PHE A 387 -5.75 6.88 4.31
CA PHE A 387 -7.20 6.88 4.10
C PHE A 387 -7.86 8.19 4.53
N SER A 388 -7.29 8.91 5.48
CA SER A 388 -7.84 10.16 6.04
C SER A 388 -6.75 10.99 6.72
N GLY A 389 -7.09 12.21 7.14
CA GLY A 389 -6.18 12.98 7.99
C GLY A 389 -6.29 14.50 7.88
N TYR A 390 -7.17 15.02 7.03
CA TYR A 390 -7.32 16.46 6.85
C TYR A 390 -8.63 17.01 7.43
N SER A 391 -9.54 16.15 7.87
CA SER A 391 -10.84 16.55 8.42
C SER A 391 -11.27 15.60 9.54
N ALA A 392 -11.88 16.16 10.57
CA ALA A 392 -12.53 15.41 11.65
C ALA A 392 -13.83 14.71 11.18
N THR A 393 -14.37 15.12 10.04
CA THR A 393 -15.53 14.51 9.39
C THR A 393 -15.18 14.22 7.94
N ASP A 394 -15.14 12.93 7.58
CA ASP A 394 -14.80 12.49 6.23
C ASP A 394 -15.77 11.37 5.82
N PRO A 395 -16.80 11.70 5.02
CA PRO A 395 -17.83 10.73 4.65
C PRO A 395 -17.28 9.57 3.81
N ASN A 396 -16.10 9.74 3.19
CA ASN A 396 -15.47 8.70 2.39
C ASN A 396 -14.44 7.87 3.16
N ALA A 397 -14.22 8.14 4.44
CA ALA A 397 -13.18 7.45 5.23
C ALA A 397 -13.44 5.94 5.29
N GLU A 398 -14.68 5.50 5.53
CA GLU A 398 -15.05 4.08 5.53
C GLU A 398 -14.72 3.43 4.20
N ASN A 399 -15.17 3.99 3.09
CA ASN A 399 -14.93 3.43 1.76
C ASN A 399 -13.43 3.30 1.48
N ARG A 400 -12.63 4.32 1.79
CA ARG A 400 -11.17 4.28 1.60
C ARG A 400 -10.48 3.26 2.50
N MET A 401 -10.88 3.13 3.78
CA MET A 401 -10.34 2.12 4.68
C MET A 401 -10.59 0.70 4.14
N TRP A 402 -11.84 0.42 3.71
CA TRP A 402 -12.21 -0.86 3.14
C TRP A 402 -11.55 -1.09 1.79
N TRP A 403 -11.45 -0.06 0.96
CA TRP A 403 -10.73 -0.14 -0.29
C TRP A 403 -9.29 -0.63 -0.05
N CYS A 404 -8.56 -0.02 0.88
CA CYS A 404 -7.21 -0.46 1.24
C CYS A 404 -7.20 -1.94 1.66
N LEU A 405 -8.07 -2.35 2.59
CA LEU A 405 -8.14 -3.73 3.04
C LEU A 405 -8.42 -4.71 1.88
N LEU A 406 -9.38 -4.36 1.02
CA LEU A 406 -9.83 -5.22 -0.08
C LEU A 406 -8.87 -5.21 -1.28
N HIS A 407 -7.84 -4.36 -1.27
CA HIS A 407 -6.79 -4.30 -2.28
C HIS A 407 -5.44 -4.82 -1.79
N ASP A 408 -5.49 -5.81 -0.87
CA ASP A 408 -4.33 -6.56 -0.38
C ASP A 408 -3.24 -5.68 0.27
N THR A 409 -3.63 -4.59 0.93
CA THR A 409 -2.67 -3.78 1.67
C THR A 409 -2.34 -4.40 3.02
N ARG A 410 -1.15 -4.12 3.54
CA ARG A 410 -0.73 -4.60 4.86
C ARG A 410 -1.39 -3.81 5.99
N GLY A 411 -1.71 -2.57 5.75
CA GLY A 411 -2.30 -1.67 6.73
C GLY A 411 -2.91 -0.44 6.09
N ILE A 412 -3.25 0.52 6.93
CA ILE A 412 -3.72 1.85 6.55
C ILE A 412 -3.00 2.90 7.36
N SER A 413 -2.93 4.12 6.84
CA SER A 413 -2.33 5.25 7.51
C SER A 413 -3.32 6.41 7.62
N ALA A 414 -3.20 7.20 8.70
CA ALA A 414 -3.85 8.49 8.81
C ALA A 414 -2.80 9.59 8.95
N TRP A 415 -3.02 10.71 8.26
CA TRP A 415 -2.14 11.87 8.37
C TRP A 415 -2.12 12.42 9.81
N CYS A 416 -3.27 12.48 10.47
CA CYS A 416 -3.34 13.03 11.81
C CYS A 416 -4.38 12.29 12.67
N THR A 417 -3.95 11.31 13.45
CA THR A 417 -4.83 10.61 14.41
C THR A 417 -5.43 11.56 15.45
N GLY A 418 -4.78 12.69 15.71
CA GLY A 418 -5.30 13.72 16.60
C GLY A 418 -6.68 14.27 16.20
N LEU A 419 -7.04 14.24 14.92
CA LEU A 419 -8.37 14.65 14.45
C LEU A 419 -9.50 13.70 14.87
N PHE A 420 -9.16 12.51 15.37
CA PHE A 420 -10.13 11.54 15.87
C PHE A 420 -10.50 11.74 17.34
N PHE A 421 -9.91 12.76 17.99
CA PHE A 421 -10.17 13.09 19.40
C PHE A 421 -10.55 14.57 19.56
N TYR A 422 -11.46 14.85 20.48
CA TYR A 422 -11.72 16.19 20.97
C TYR A 422 -10.64 16.64 21.97
N GLY A 423 -10.64 17.91 22.32
CA GLY A 423 -9.69 18.46 23.29
C GLY A 423 -9.78 17.87 24.71
N ASP A 424 -10.89 17.24 25.06
CA ASP A 424 -11.11 16.49 26.30
C ASP A 424 -10.72 15.00 26.19
N PHE A 425 -10.07 14.61 25.07
CA PHE A 425 -9.67 13.25 24.73
C PHE A 425 -10.82 12.26 24.45
N SER A 426 -12.06 12.72 24.43
CA SER A 426 -13.17 11.91 23.93
C SER A 426 -13.06 11.75 22.41
N ARG A 427 -13.62 10.67 21.86
CA ARG A 427 -13.55 10.37 20.42
C ARG A 427 -14.55 11.18 19.62
N THR A 428 -14.10 11.73 18.49
CA THR A 428 -15.01 12.31 17.47
C THR A 428 -15.88 11.21 16.85
N GLU A 429 -16.89 11.58 16.08
CA GLU A 429 -17.70 10.60 15.33
C GLU A 429 -16.83 9.80 14.38
N SER A 430 -16.01 10.46 13.55
CA SER A 430 -15.04 9.81 12.68
C SER A 430 -14.05 8.92 13.44
N GLY A 431 -13.68 9.32 14.66
CA GLY A 431 -12.83 8.51 15.53
C GLY A 431 -13.49 7.20 15.98
N ARG A 432 -14.76 7.25 16.35
CA ARG A 432 -15.52 6.03 16.73
C ARG A 432 -15.70 5.09 15.55
N ASP A 433 -16.04 5.64 14.38
CA ASP A 433 -16.25 4.84 13.17
C ASP A 433 -14.96 4.20 12.69
N THR A 434 -13.86 4.97 12.64
CA THR A 434 -12.52 4.46 12.30
C THR A 434 -12.13 3.32 13.22
N GLN A 435 -12.31 3.45 14.53
CA GLN A 435 -12.00 2.39 15.49
C GLN A 435 -12.83 1.14 15.24
N ALA A 436 -14.14 1.27 15.01
CA ALA A 436 -15.02 0.13 14.76
C ALA A 436 -14.60 -0.67 13.50
N HIS A 437 -14.13 0.04 12.45
CA HIS A 437 -13.59 -0.62 11.26
C HIS A 437 -12.25 -1.30 11.53
N LEU A 438 -11.34 -0.66 12.27
CA LEU A 438 -10.06 -1.26 12.67
C LEU A 438 -10.26 -2.54 13.46
N GLU A 439 -11.17 -2.53 14.43
CA GLU A 439 -11.54 -3.72 15.19
C GLU A 439 -12.08 -4.83 14.29
N THR A 440 -12.91 -4.48 13.29
CA THR A 440 -13.45 -5.42 12.31
C THR A 440 -12.33 -6.04 11.46
N PHE A 441 -11.35 -5.26 11.00
CA PHE A 441 -10.21 -5.77 10.26
C PHE A 441 -9.35 -6.71 11.09
N LYS A 442 -9.03 -6.30 12.32
CA LYS A 442 -8.19 -7.04 13.28
C LYS A 442 -8.88 -8.30 13.83
N ARG A 443 -10.22 -8.38 13.79
CA ARG A 443 -10.97 -9.60 14.15
C ARG A 443 -10.60 -10.82 13.33
N GLY A 444 -9.97 -10.62 12.16
CA GLY A 444 -9.46 -11.72 11.33
C GLY A 444 -9.75 -11.57 9.85
N ILE A 445 -10.59 -10.62 9.40
CA ILE A 445 -10.92 -10.44 7.98
C ILE A 445 -9.65 -10.22 7.15
N TRP A 446 -8.75 -9.36 7.63
CA TRP A 446 -7.46 -9.16 6.95
C TRP A 446 -6.67 -10.47 6.79
N ARG A 447 -6.62 -11.32 7.83
CA ARG A 447 -5.90 -12.61 7.78
C ARG A 447 -6.54 -13.59 6.78
N LEU A 448 -7.87 -13.56 6.64
CA LEU A 448 -8.56 -14.36 5.63
C LEU A 448 -8.14 -13.94 4.22
N LEU A 449 -8.24 -12.64 3.92
CA LEU A 449 -7.94 -12.09 2.60
C LEU A 449 -6.45 -12.19 2.27
N ARG A 450 -5.56 -11.86 3.23
CA ARG A 450 -4.11 -11.99 3.05
C ARG A 450 -3.64 -13.42 2.83
N GLY A 451 -4.37 -14.41 3.35
CA GLY A 451 -4.12 -15.84 3.13
C GLY A 451 -4.71 -16.39 1.84
N ALA A 452 -5.45 -15.57 1.08
CA ALA A 452 -6.14 -15.96 -0.14
C ALA A 452 -5.49 -15.30 -1.37
N LYS A 453 -5.60 -15.93 -2.53
CA LYS A 453 -5.08 -15.40 -3.80
C LYS A 453 -6.12 -14.48 -4.43
N ARG A 454 -5.77 -13.20 -4.63
CA ARG A 454 -6.59 -12.27 -5.41
C ARG A 454 -6.72 -12.76 -6.85
N GLN A 455 -7.89 -12.59 -7.42
CA GLN A 455 -8.22 -13.02 -8.78
C GLN A 455 -8.34 -11.81 -9.69
N HIS A 456 -7.82 -11.91 -10.92
CA HIS A 456 -8.09 -11.00 -12.02
C HIS A 456 -8.79 -11.72 -13.15
N ASP A 457 -9.40 -10.99 -14.09
CA ASP A 457 -10.22 -11.56 -15.16
C ASP A 457 -9.45 -11.73 -16.47
N GLY A 458 -8.13 -11.64 -16.43
CA GLY A 458 -7.25 -11.73 -17.59
C GLY A 458 -7.10 -10.40 -18.32
N VAL A 459 -7.41 -9.28 -17.66
CA VAL A 459 -7.20 -7.92 -18.16
C VAL A 459 -5.88 -7.38 -17.64
N ALA A 460 -5.03 -6.87 -18.54
CA ALA A 460 -3.85 -6.10 -18.21
C ALA A 460 -4.05 -4.64 -18.60
N ILE A 461 -3.70 -3.71 -17.72
CA ILE A 461 -3.60 -2.29 -18.02
C ILE A 461 -2.12 -1.94 -18.13
N TYR A 462 -1.75 -1.37 -19.26
CA TYR A 462 -0.36 -1.07 -19.58
C TYR A 462 0.11 0.24 -18.91
N TYR A 463 1.34 0.22 -18.39
CA TYR A 463 2.03 1.36 -17.80
C TYR A 463 3.35 1.64 -18.53
N SER A 464 3.55 2.85 -19.00
CA SER A 464 4.71 3.27 -19.77
C SER A 464 5.27 4.60 -19.30
N MET A 465 6.42 4.57 -18.62
CA MET A 465 7.20 5.79 -18.34
C MET A 465 7.72 6.45 -19.60
N PRO A 466 8.17 5.73 -20.66
CA PRO A 466 8.48 6.33 -21.96
C PRO A 466 7.31 7.15 -22.53
N SER A 467 6.08 6.67 -22.47
CA SER A 467 4.91 7.44 -22.96
C SER A 467 4.67 8.71 -22.14
N ILE A 468 4.86 8.66 -20.81
CA ILE A 468 4.75 9.84 -19.93
C ILE A 468 5.81 10.89 -20.32
N ILE A 469 7.06 10.47 -20.51
CA ILE A 469 8.14 11.37 -20.97
C ILE A 469 7.81 11.96 -22.35
N ALA A 470 7.29 11.14 -23.27
CA ALA A 470 6.84 11.61 -24.57
C ALA A 470 5.69 12.62 -24.48
N GLY A 471 4.82 12.46 -23.50
CA GLY A 471 3.71 13.39 -23.18
C GLY A 471 4.20 14.79 -22.83
N ALA A 472 5.33 14.92 -22.13
CA ALA A 472 5.94 16.22 -21.83
C ALA A 472 6.45 16.94 -23.10
N LEU A 473 6.90 16.19 -24.13
CA LEU A 473 7.31 16.77 -25.41
C LEU A 473 6.13 17.33 -26.20
N THR A 474 4.92 16.77 -26.00
CA THR A 474 3.71 17.13 -26.74
C THR A 474 2.72 17.96 -25.93
N GLY A 475 2.99 18.18 -24.63
CA GLY A 475 2.07 18.85 -23.72
C GLY A 475 0.85 18.01 -23.34
N GLU A 476 0.96 16.68 -23.42
CA GLU A 476 -0.15 15.72 -23.20
C GLU A 476 0.03 14.86 -21.96
N GLU A 477 0.99 15.15 -21.09
CA GLU A 477 1.34 14.35 -19.93
C GLU A 477 0.16 14.12 -18.96
N GLU A 478 -0.62 15.16 -18.68
CA GLU A 478 -1.81 15.07 -17.83
C GLU A 478 -2.87 14.14 -18.43
N LYS A 479 -3.00 14.12 -19.77
CA LYS A 479 -3.98 13.25 -20.44
C LYS A 479 -3.66 11.79 -20.29
N LEU A 480 -2.37 11.41 -20.28
CA LEU A 480 -1.96 10.02 -20.08
C LEU A 480 -2.39 9.52 -18.70
N ASN A 481 -2.13 10.30 -17.66
CA ASN A 481 -2.53 9.95 -16.30
C ASN A 481 -4.06 9.86 -16.17
N ALA A 482 -4.79 10.84 -16.69
CA ALA A 482 -6.25 10.87 -16.65
C ALA A 482 -6.90 9.73 -17.45
N ALA A 483 -6.36 9.37 -18.62
CA ALA A 483 -6.85 8.25 -19.41
C ALA A 483 -6.63 6.90 -18.70
N ARG A 484 -5.47 6.72 -18.06
CA ARG A 484 -5.18 5.53 -17.24
C ARG A 484 -6.16 5.40 -16.08
N ASP A 485 -6.37 6.47 -15.33
CA ASP A 485 -7.28 6.48 -14.17
C ASP A 485 -8.73 6.19 -14.59
N SER A 486 -9.13 6.76 -15.72
CA SER A 486 -10.44 6.48 -16.33
C SER A 486 -10.61 5.02 -16.74
N TRP A 487 -9.59 4.39 -17.33
CA TRP A 487 -9.62 2.97 -17.66
C TRP A 487 -9.72 2.09 -16.42
N VAL A 488 -8.99 2.43 -15.36
CA VAL A 488 -9.10 1.73 -14.07
C VAL A 488 -10.55 1.73 -13.59
N LYS A 489 -11.18 2.89 -13.51
CA LYS A 489 -12.57 3.02 -13.04
C LYS A 489 -13.57 2.35 -13.98
N LEU A 490 -13.35 2.42 -15.28
CA LEU A 490 -14.23 1.79 -16.26
C LEU A 490 -14.22 0.25 -16.14
N ILE A 491 -13.06 -0.35 -15.91
CA ILE A 491 -12.93 -1.80 -15.71
C ILE A 491 -13.53 -2.22 -14.37
N GLU A 492 -13.26 -1.48 -13.29
CA GLU A 492 -13.86 -1.72 -11.96
C GLU A 492 -15.39 -1.67 -12.02
N ASP A 493 -15.96 -0.65 -12.67
CA ASP A 493 -17.40 -0.47 -12.84
C ASP A 493 -18.04 -1.53 -13.76
N CYS A 494 -17.25 -2.17 -14.62
CA CYS A 494 -17.68 -3.35 -15.37
C CYS A 494 -17.74 -4.64 -14.54
N GLY A 495 -17.39 -4.59 -13.26
CA GLY A 495 -17.31 -5.77 -12.36
C GLY A 495 -16.14 -6.68 -12.70
N LEU A 496 -15.08 -6.14 -13.31
CA LEU A 496 -13.87 -6.86 -13.70
C LEU A 496 -12.69 -6.44 -12.84
N GLN A 497 -11.73 -7.35 -12.70
CA GLN A 497 -10.46 -7.11 -12.04
C GLN A 497 -9.30 -7.26 -13.01
N TYR A 498 -8.25 -6.48 -12.80
CA TYR A 498 -7.11 -6.31 -13.69
C TYR A 498 -5.77 -6.40 -12.94
N GLU A 499 -4.68 -6.43 -13.71
CA GLU A 499 -3.31 -6.23 -13.24
C GLU A 499 -2.66 -5.13 -14.09
N PHE A 500 -1.79 -4.33 -13.48
CA PHE A 500 -0.89 -3.48 -14.25
C PHE A 500 0.31 -4.29 -14.78
N ILE A 501 0.72 -3.99 -16.00
CA ILE A 501 1.96 -4.49 -16.59
C ILE A 501 2.81 -3.31 -17.07
N ALA A 502 4.10 -3.33 -16.80
CA ALA A 502 5.01 -2.26 -17.17
C ALA A 502 5.64 -2.51 -18.55
N TYR A 503 6.01 -1.43 -19.21
CA TYR A 503 6.74 -1.41 -20.49
C TYR A 503 7.92 -2.40 -20.54
N ASP A 504 8.74 -2.47 -19.51
CA ASP A 504 9.88 -3.38 -19.39
C ASP A 504 9.44 -4.86 -19.26
N GLN A 505 8.31 -5.13 -18.60
CA GLN A 505 7.75 -6.49 -18.49
C GLN A 505 7.23 -6.98 -19.85
N VAL A 506 6.58 -6.08 -20.60
CA VAL A 506 6.10 -6.41 -21.96
C VAL A 506 7.30 -6.66 -22.89
N ALA A 507 8.29 -5.79 -22.90
CA ALA A 507 9.52 -5.98 -23.68
C ALA A 507 10.24 -7.30 -23.34
N LYS A 508 10.10 -7.81 -22.12
CA LYS A 508 10.66 -9.10 -21.64
C LYS A 508 9.73 -10.29 -21.80
N GLY A 509 8.57 -10.13 -22.41
CA GLY A 509 7.68 -11.22 -22.81
C GLY A 509 6.71 -11.70 -21.72
N ILE A 510 6.25 -10.84 -20.82
CA ILE A 510 5.27 -11.20 -19.78
C ILE A 510 3.97 -11.75 -20.38
N LEU A 511 3.62 -11.34 -21.60
CA LEU A 511 2.38 -11.76 -22.27
C LEU A 511 2.40 -13.22 -22.70
N LYS A 512 3.56 -13.87 -22.73
CA LYS A 512 3.71 -15.31 -23.06
C LYS A 512 3.31 -16.25 -21.94
N ASN A 513 3.09 -15.74 -20.73
CA ASN A 513 2.73 -16.60 -19.59
C ASN A 513 1.27 -17.13 -19.63
N GLY A 514 0.44 -16.62 -20.55
CA GLY A 514 -0.95 -17.05 -20.74
C GLY A 514 -1.94 -16.53 -19.68
N GLU A 515 -1.53 -15.64 -18.78
CA GLU A 515 -2.41 -15.09 -17.74
C GLU A 515 -3.38 -14.05 -18.32
N PHE A 516 -2.95 -13.31 -19.34
CA PHE A 516 -3.74 -12.23 -19.91
C PHE A 516 -4.47 -12.67 -21.19
N LYS A 517 -5.68 -12.17 -21.34
CA LYS A 517 -6.51 -12.31 -22.55
C LYS A 517 -6.61 -10.99 -23.30
N VAL A 518 -6.54 -9.88 -22.56
CA VAL A 518 -6.67 -8.53 -23.08
C VAL A 518 -5.59 -7.63 -22.47
N VAL A 519 -4.96 -6.82 -23.30
CA VAL A 519 -4.08 -5.71 -22.89
C VAL A 519 -4.75 -4.40 -23.27
N ILE A 520 -4.96 -3.52 -22.30
CA ILE A 520 -5.47 -2.17 -22.50
C ILE A 520 -4.27 -1.20 -22.59
N LEU A 521 -4.22 -0.40 -23.62
CA LEU A 521 -3.24 0.65 -23.87
C LEU A 521 -3.95 2.01 -23.68
N PRO A 522 -3.91 2.62 -22.48
CA PRO A 522 -4.77 3.77 -22.14
C PRO A 522 -4.54 5.01 -23.03
N TYR A 523 -3.27 5.37 -23.26
CA TYR A 523 -2.85 6.54 -24.07
C TYR A 523 -1.35 6.44 -24.35
N GLU A 524 -0.94 5.45 -25.15
CA GLU A 524 0.48 5.10 -25.27
C GLU A 524 1.14 5.80 -26.44
N LEU A 525 1.89 6.87 -26.14
CA LEU A 525 2.60 7.68 -27.14
C LEU A 525 3.87 6.99 -27.66
N ALA A 526 4.66 6.41 -26.76
CA ALA A 526 5.97 5.85 -27.07
C ALA A 526 6.03 4.35 -26.78
N LEU A 527 6.49 3.57 -27.75
CA LEU A 527 6.69 2.12 -27.64
C LEU A 527 8.05 1.74 -28.23
N SER A 528 8.73 0.79 -27.64
CA SER A 528 9.94 0.19 -28.23
C SER A 528 9.59 -0.87 -29.26
N LYS A 529 10.58 -1.20 -30.09
CA LYS A 529 10.45 -2.32 -31.02
C LYS A 529 10.15 -3.65 -30.30
N ALA A 530 10.79 -3.91 -29.17
CA ALA A 530 10.57 -5.12 -28.38
C ALA A 530 9.13 -5.22 -27.88
N GLU A 531 8.56 -4.12 -27.37
CA GLU A 531 7.17 -4.05 -26.92
C GLU A 531 6.19 -4.29 -28.07
N THR A 532 6.40 -3.63 -29.21
CA THR A 532 5.52 -3.77 -30.38
C THR A 532 5.58 -5.17 -30.97
N ASP A 533 6.76 -5.79 -31.01
CA ASP A 533 6.91 -7.18 -31.45
C ASP A 533 6.18 -8.16 -30.52
N GLU A 534 6.23 -7.93 -29.21
CA GLU A 534 5.53 -8.75 -28.21
C GLU A 534 4.00 -8.57 -28.30
N LEU A 535 3.52 -7.32 -28.45
CA LEU A 535 2.08 -7.04 -28.65
C LEU A 535 1.55 -7.68 -29.93
N ARG A 536 2.31 -7.64 -31.05
CA ARG A 536 1.95 -8.35 -32.28
C ARG A 536 1.89 -9.86 -32.07
N ALA A 537 2.89 -10.43 -31.40
CA ALA A 537 2.93 -11.84 -31.09
C ALA A 537 1.74 -12.26 -30.21
N PHE A 538 1.37 -11.45 -29.23
CA PHE A 538 0.23 -11.66 -28.35
C PHE A 538 -1.09 -11.69 -29.14
N VAL A 539 -1.34 -10.74 -30.03
CA VAL A 539 -2.53 -10.73 -30.91
C VAL A 539 -2.57 -11.97 -31.81
N LYS A 540 -1.42 -12.32 -32.44
CA LYS A 540 -1.29 -13.50 -33.28
C LYS A 540 -1.55 -14.81 -32.52
N ALA A 541 -1.19 -14.85 -31.22
CA ALA A 541 -1.47 -16.01 -30.36
C ALA A 541 -2.91 -16.10 -29.87
N GLY A 542 -3.77 -15.12 -30.23
CA GLY A 542 -5.20 -15.13 -29.89
C GLY A 542 -5.57 -14.18 -28.75
N GLY A 543 -4.61 -13.41 -28.18
CA GLY A 543 -4.89 -12.31 -27.27
C GLY A 543 -5.55 -11.13 -27.97
N ALA A 544 -6.12 -10.21 -27.23
CA ALA A 544 -6.69 -8.97 -27.77
C ALA A 544 -5.99 -7.73 -27.18
N ILE A 545 -5.88 -6.68 -27.96
CA ILE A 545 -5.44 -5.36 -27.51
C ILE A 545 -6.55 -4.34 -27.71
N VAL A 546 -6.74 -3.48 -26.71
CA VAL A 546 -7.70 -2.36 -26.75
C VAL A 546 -6.90 -1.09 -26.50
N ALA A 547 -6.96 -0.14 -27.39
CA ALA A 547 -6.22 1.10 -27.28
C ALA A 547 -7.12 2.32 -27.44
N THR A 548 -6.82 3.37 -26.72
CA THR A 548 -7.26 4.72 -27.05
C THR A 548 -6.17 5.44 -27.82
N ARG A 549 -6.55 6.43 -28.58
CA ARG A 549 -5.58 7.24 -29.35
C ARG A 549 -4.81 8.20 -28.44
N PRO A 550 -3.63 8.60 -28.88
CA PRO A 550 -2.73 8.03 -29.89
C PRO A 550 -2.00 6.78 -29.38
N VAL A 551 -1.51 5.91 -30.29
CA VAL A 551 -0.76 4.70 -29.93
C VAL A 551 0.50 4.60 -30.79
N GLY A 552 1.69 4.52 -30.12
CA GLY A 552 2.97 4.22 -30.78
C GLY A 552 3.36 5.22 -31.88
N ILE A 553 3.01 6.50 -31.70
CA ILE A 553 3.41 7.57 -32.62
C ILE A 553 4.86 8.02 -32.40
N ARG A 554 5.52 7.48 -31.38
CA ARG A 554 6.94 7.69 -31.09
C ARG A 554 7.59 6.36 -30.69
N ASP A 555 8.90 6.27 -30.91
CA ASP A 555 9.69 5.13 -30.45
C ASP A 555 10.23 5.34 -28.99
N GLU A 556 11.03 4.39 -28.52
CA GLU A 556 11.64 4.39 -27.19
C GLU A 556 12.66 5.53 -26.94
N LEU A 557 12.99 6.29 -27.95
CA LEU A 557 13.84 7.49 -27.88
C LEU A 557 13.04 8.78 -28.04
N GLY A 558 11.71 8.68 -28.07
CA GLY A 558 10.80 9.81 -28.25
C GLY A 558 10.73 10.31 -29.70
N ARG A 559 11.36 9.66 -30.70
CA ARG A 559 11.39 10.06 -32.09
C ARG A 559 10.04 9.80 -32.76
N PRO A 560 9.49 10.76 -33.53
CA PRO A 560 8.23 10.57 -34.24
C PRO A 560 8.28 9.39 -35.23
N GLN A 561 7.19 8.64 -35.27
CA GLN A 561 7.01 7.48 -36.15
C GLN A 561 5.84 7.71 -37.11
N THR A 562 6.08 7.57 -38.40
CA THR A 562 5.04 7.64 -39.45
C THR A 562 5.38 6.59 -40.51
N PRO A 563 4.55 5.54 -40.68
CA PRO A 563 3.36 5.21 -39.90
C PRO A 563 3.67 4.94 -38.41
N GLY A 564 2.62 5.00 -37.55
CA GLY A 564 2.73 4.62 -36.15
C GLY A 564 3.11 3.14 -35.97
N LEU A 565 3.76 2.81 -34.87
CA LEU A 565 4.40 1.49 -34.63
C LEU A 565 3.42 0.32 -34.58
N LEU A 566 2.11 0.54 -34.35
CA LEU A 566 1.06 -0.48 -34.30
C LEU A 566 -0.07 -0.21 -35.32
N ASP A 567 0.11 0.73 -36.29
CA ASP A 567 -0.91 1.04 -37.27
C ASP A 567 -1.29 -0.19 -38.11
N ASP A 568 -0.35 -1.08 -38.38
CA ASP A 568 -0.55 -2.33 -39.10
C ASP A 568 -1.43 -3.31 -38.29
N VAL A 569 -1.30 -3.32 -36.96
CA VAL A 569 -2.07 -4.20 -36.09
C VAL A 569 -3.50 -3.69 -35.92
N PHE A 570 -3.67 -2.39 -35.69
CA PHE A 570 -4.99 -1.77 -35.58
C PHE A 570 -5.69 -1.58 -36.91
N GLY A 571 -4.95 -1.61 -38.03
CA GLY A 571 -5.49 -1.33 -39.35
C GLY A 571 -6.05 0.08 -39.46
N ALA A 572 -5.49 1.02 -38.70
CA ALA A 572 -5.88 2.44 -38.71
C ALA A 572 -4.65 3.31 -38.40
N ARG A 573 -4.64 4.53 -38.90
CA ARG A 573 -3.54 5.48 -38.74
C ARG A 573 -4.01 6.92 -38.59
N LEU A 574 -3.09 7.84 -38.28
CA LEU A 574 -3.36 9.26 -38.18
C LEU A 574 -3.01 9.95 -39.50
N GLU A 575 -3.93 10.76 -40.03
CA GLU A 575 -3.69 11.63 -41.19
C GLU A 575 -4.32 13.00 -41.00
N GLY A 576 -3.69 14.01 -41.61
CA GLY A 576 -4.20 15.37 -41.63
C GLY A 576 -4.06 16.14 -40.31
N ALA A 577 -4.70 17.29 -40.24
CA ALA A 577 -4.73 18.14 -39.05
C ALA A 577 -5.92 17.80 -38.14
N ALA A 578 -5.71 17.85 -36.81
CA ALA A 578 -6.79 17.62 -35.84
C ALA A 578 -7.83 18.76 -35.94
N GLN A 579 -9.10 18.38 -35.99
CA GLN A 579 -10.26 19.26 -35.94
C GLN A 579 -11.21 18.79 -34.84
N ALA A 580 -12.04 19.69 -34.32
CA ALA A 580 -13.11 19.36 -33.40
C ALA A 580 -14.12 18.41 -34.05
N VAL A 581 -14.59 17.43 -33.32
CA VAL A 581 -15.56 16.43 -33.76
C VAL A 581 -16.76 16.42 -32.80
N GLU A 582 -17.96 16.47 -33.42
CA GLU A 582 -19.17 16.31 -32.65
C GLU A 582 -19.27 14.92 -31.99
N PRO A 583 -19.70 14.81 -30.71
CA PRO A 583 -19.68 13.56 -29.95
C PRO A 583 -20.83 12.59 -30.34
N THR A 584 -21.37 12.67 -31.55
CA THR A 584 -22.42 11.76 -32.04
C THR A 584 -21.81 10.70 -32.94
N VAL A 585 -21.97 9.45 -32.55
CA VAL A 585 -21.43 8.27 -33.26
C VAL A 585 -22.58 7.42 -33.75
N THR A 586 -22.61 7.14 -35.03
CA THR A 586 -23.57 6.21 -35.69
C THR A 586 -22.92 4.84 -35.77
N LEU A 587 -23.55 3.81 -35.21
CA LEU A 587 -23.07 2.41 -35.26
C LEU A 587 -23.24 1.87 -36.69
N THR A 588 -22.21 1.23 -37.22
CA THR A 588 -22.24 0.58 -38.56
C THR A 588 -22.59 -0.91 -38.48
N GLU A 589 -22.44 -1.50 -37.30
CA GLU A 589 -22.88 -2.86 -36.97
C GLU A 589 -23.45 -2.92 -35.54
N GLY A 590 -24.04 -4.06 -35.16
CA GLY A 590 -24.54 -4.24 -33.80
C GLY A 590 -23.41 -4.24 -32.76
N VAL A 591 -23.52 -3.41 -31.72
CA VAL A 591 -22.57 -3.32 -30.61
C VAL A 591 -23.34 -3.21 -29.31
N ALA A 592 -22.98 -3.99 -28.29
CA ALA A 592 -23.57 -3.91 -26.94
C ALA A 592 -25.11 -4.04 -26.92
N GLY A 593 -25.68 -4.84 -27.83
CA GLY A 593 -27.13 -5.00 -27.99
C GLY A 593 -27.86 -3.87 -28.74
N LEU A 594 -27.16 -2.84 -29.16
CA LEU A 594 -27.66 -1.76 -30.00
C LEU A 594 -27.55 -2.16 -31.48
N ALA A 595 -28.56 -1.85 -32.28
CA ALA A 595 -28.58 -2.17 -33.68
C ALA A 595 -27.71 -1.25 -34.53
N ALA A 596 -27.30 -1.71 -35.71
CA ALA A 596 -26.69 -0.84 -36.70
C ALA A 596 -27.64 0.33 -37.05
N GLY A 597 -27.09 1.51 -37.30
CA GLY A 597 -27.82 2.75 -37.51
C GLY A 597 -28.21 3.51 -36.22
N THR A 598 -27.95 2.91 -35.03
CA THR A 598 -28.21 3.61 -33.76
C THR A 598 -27.18 4.73 -33.54
N GLU A 599 -27.65 5.91 -33.20
CA GLU A 599 -26.84 7.05 -32.79
C GLU A 599 -26.61 7.03 -31.28
N ILE A 600 -25.36 7.22 -30.85
CA ILE A 600 -24.95 7.27 -29.45
C ILE A 600 -24.03 8.46 -29.21
N LYS A 601 -23.97 8.93 -27.96
CA LYS A 601 -23.07 10.03 -27.55
C LYS A 601 -21.79 9.46 -26.95
N LEU A 602 -20.66 9.66 -27.65
CA LEU A 602 -19.33 9.28 -27.17
C LEU A 602 -18.34 10.43 -27.35
N PRO A 603 -17.38 10.63 -26.42
CA PRO A 603 -16.37 11.69 -26.54
C PRO A 603 -15.31 11.30 -27.58
N VAL A 604 -15.46 11.77 -28.82
CA VAL A 604 -14.52 11.49 -29.91
C VAL A 604 -13.22 12.24 -29.70
N ALA A 605 -12.06 11.55 -29.76
CA ALA A 605 -10.77 12.13 -29.45
C ALA A 605 -10.20 13.00 -30.57
N THR A 606 -10.38 12.63 -31.87
CA THR A 606 -9.80 13.37 -32.98
C THR A 606 -10.41 13.02 -34.32
N SER A 607 -10.34 13.97 -35.27
CA SER A 607 -10.72 13.79 -36.67
C SER A 607 -9.66 13.07 -37.54
N GLN A 608 -8.48 12.82 -37.00
CA GLN A 608 -7.32 12.36 -37.77
C GLN A 608 -7.29 10.84 -38.03
N VAL A 609 -8.16 10.05 -37.41
CA VAL A 609 -8.17 8.60 -37.60
C VAL A 609 -8.71 8.26 -38.99
N VAL A 610 -7.94 7.51 -39.77
CA VAL A 610 -8.34 6.94 -41.04
C VAL A 610 -8.13 5.43 -41.06
N LEU A 611 -8.98 4.70 -41.78
CA LEU A 611 -8.86 3.25 -41.88
C LEU A 611 -7.70 2.87 -42.82
N ALA A 612 -6.95 1.84 -42.41
CA ALA A 612 -5.83 1.27 -43.17
C ALA A 612 -5.93 -0.27 -43.13
N GLY A 613 -7.13 -0.81 -43.40
CA GLY A 613 -7.44 -2.24 -43.40
C GLY A 613 -8.37 -2.70 -42.26
N ALA A 614 -8.62 -1.86 -41.23
CA ALA A 614 -9.62 -2.15 -40.20
C ALA A 614 -11.06 -1.96 -40.72
N LYS A 615 -12.00 -2.49 -39.92
CA LYS A 615 -13.44 -2.22 -40.06
C LYS A 615 -13.89 -1.22 -39.00
N ALA A 616 -14.66 -0.23 -39.42
CA ALA A 616 -15.35 0.65 -38.48
C ALA A 616 -16.63 -0.04 -37.98
N ARG A 617 -16.82 -0.06 -36.68
CA ARG A 617 -18.05 -0.48 -35.96
C ARG A 617 -18.92 0.70 -35.55
N GLY A 618 -18.39 1.90 -35.67
CA GLY A 618 -19.09 3.17 -35.42
C GLY A 618 -18.28 4.36 -35.92
N ASN A 619 -18.97 5.32 -36.51
CA ASN A 619 -18.37 6.52 -37.14
C ASN A 619 -19.05 7.80 -36.62
N ALA A 620 -18.27 8.86 -36.52
CA ALA A 620 -18.75 10.22 -36.31
C ALA A 620 -18.77 11.02 -37.61
N ALA A 621 -19.25 12.29 -37.59
CA ALA A 621 -19.27 13.23 -38.71
C ALA A 621 -19.86 12.60 -39.98
N ALA A 622 -21.10 12.13 -39.91
CA ALA A 622 -21.83 11.50 -41.02
C ALA A 622 -21.11 10.31 -41.70
N GLY A 623 -20.27 9.61 -40.91
CA GLY A 623 -19.59 8.40 -41.38
C GLY A 623 -18.14 8.61 -41.84
N GLU A 624 -17.62 9.83 -41.77
CA GLU A 624 -16.27 10.15 -42.24
C GLU A 624 -15.15 9.79 -41.22
N ILE A 625 -15.45 9.84 -39.92
CA ILE A 625 -14.44 9.65 -38.84
C ILE A 625 -14.68 8.33 -38.13
N PRO A 626 -13.79 7.32 -38.27
CA PRO A 626 -13.88 6.08 -37.52
C PRO A 626 -13.68 6.33 -36.03
N VAL A 627 -14.58 5.78 -35.20
CA VAL A 627 -14.53 5.92 -33.71
C VAL A 627 -14.31 4.58 -33.04
N LEU A 628 -15.09 3.58 -33.39
CA LEU A 628 -14.91 2.21 -32.93
C LEU A 628 -14.38 1.39 -34.08
N THR A 629 -13.13 0.92 -33.99
CA THR A 629 -12.53 0.14 -35.08
C THR A 629 -12.01 -1.19 -34.61
N ALA A 630 -12.06 -2.18 -35.47
CA ALA A 630 -11.45 -3.48 -35.23
C ALA A 630 -10.48 -3.80 -36.38
N GLY A 631 -9.25 -4.17 -36.05
CA GLY A 631 -8.25 -4.67 -37.01
C GLY A 631 -8.73 -5.93 -37.69
N ALA A 632 -7.98 -6.40 -38.70
CA ALA A 632 -8.40 -7.48 -39.60
C ALA A 632 -8.86 -8.76 -38.87
N ASP A 633 -8.23 -9.08 -37.74
CA ASP A 633 -8.54 -10.27 -36.98
C ASP A 633 -9.63 -10.06 -35.90
N GLY A 634 -10.18 -8.82 -35.80
CA GLY A 634 -11.15 -8.43 -34.76
C GLY A 634 -10.62 -8.40 -33.33
N ARG A 635 -9.29 -8.57 -33.13
CA ARG A 635 -8.64 -8.64 -31.82
C ARG A 635 -7.84 -7.39 -31.45
N ALA A 636 -7.57 -6.52 -32.40
CA ALA A 636 -6.96 -5.22 -32.17
C ALA A 636 -8.04 -4.15 -32.29
N LEU A 637 -8.44 -3.59 -31.17
CA LEU A 637 -9.56 -2.65 -31.08
C LEU A 637 -9.02 -1.24 -30.80
N LEU A 638 -9.21 -0.32 -31.74
CA LEU A 638 -8.86 1.09 -31.55
C LEU A 638 -10.13 1.90 -31.27
N LEU A 639 -10.16 2.52 -30.11
CA LEU A 639 -11.22 3.41 -29.67
C LEU A 639 -10.74 4.85 -29.85
N ASN A 640 -11.26 5.56 -30.83
CA ASN A 640 -10.97 6.98 -31.03
C ASN A 640 -11.80 7.83 -30.06
N LEU A 641 -11.59 7.58 -28.75
CA LEU A 641 -12.33 8.20 -27.65
C LEU A 641 -11.39 8.97 -26.73
N ASP A 642 -11.86 10.12 -26.26
CA ASP A 642 -11.24 10.84 -25.16
C ASP A 642 -11.86 10.37 -23.84
N LEU A 643 -11.14 9.52 -23.12
CA LEU A 643 -11.57 8.99 -21.82
C LEU A 643 -11.04 9.78 -20.63
N THR A 644 -10.37 10.90 -20.85
CA THR A 644 -9.72 11.66 -19.77
C THR A 644 -10.69 12.19 -18.70
N HIS A 645 -11.96 12.29 -19.03
CA HIS A 645 -13.01 12.81 -18.13
C HIS A 645 -13.99 11.74 -17.59
N PHE A 646 -13.78 10.47 -17.91
CA PHE A 646 -14.73 9.40 -17.53
C PHE A 646 -14.96 9.34 -16.02
N GLU A 647 -13.92 9.51 -15.19
CA GLU A 647 -14.08 9.49 -13.74
C GLU A 647 -15.02 10.58 -13.23
N GLN A 648 -15.04 11.75 -13.87
CA GLN A 648 -15.95 12.83 -13.53
C GLN A 648 -17.38 12.54 -14.03
N GLU A 649 -17.52 12.05 -15.26
CA GLU A 649 -18.81 11.75 -15.89
C GLU A 649 -19.57 10.64 -15.15
N ARG A 650 -18.86 9.62 -14.64
CA ARG A 650 -19.49 8.52 -13.89
C ARG A 650 -20.19 8.99 -12.61
N ARG A 651 -19.71 10.06 -11.97
CA ARG A 651 -20.33 10.61 -10.76
C ARG A 651 -21.72 11.20 -11.03
N PHE A 652 -22.00 11.59 -12.25
CA PHE A 652 -23.26 12.22 -12.65
C PHE A 652 -24.20 11.24 -13.39
N HIS A 653 -23.85 9.95 -13.48
CA HIS A 653 -24.62 8.94 -14.20
C HIS A 653 -24.99 9.38 -15.63
N SER A 654 -24.03 9.92 -16.37
CA SER A 654 -24.26 10.42 -17.72
C SER A 654 -24.71 9.30 -18.66
N PRO A 655 -25.51 9.60 -19.71
CA PRO A 655 -25.81 8.60 -20.75
C PRO A 655 -24.54 8.02 -21.41
N THR A 656 -23.47 8.79 -21.51
CA THR A 656 -22.16 8.40 -22.01
C THR A 656 -21.54 7.29 -21.15
N GLU A 657 -21.62 7.36 -19.82
CA GLU A 657 -21.15 6.31 -18.91
C GLU A 657 -21.78 4.97 -19.24
N LYS A 658 -23.13 4.92 -19.34
CA LYS A 658 -23.86 3.68 -19.61
C LYS A 658 -23.44 3.08 -20.95
N GLN A 659 -23.30 3.91 -21.98
CA GLN A 659 -22.91 3.49 -23.33
C GLN A 659 -21.47 2.98 -23.36
N LEU A 660 -20.52 3.69 -22.75
CA LEU A 660 -19.13 3.26 -22.66
C LEU A 660 -18.98 1.92 -21.95
N LYS A 661 -19.60 1.73 -20.81
CA LYS A 661 -19.58 0.45 -20.08
C LYS A 661 -20.14 -0.70 -20.92
N ALA A 662 -21.27 -0.49 -21.58
CA ALA A 662 -21.86 -1.51 -22.43
C ALA A 662 -20.95 -1.89 -23.62
N ILE A 663 -20.36 -0.90 -24.27
CA ILE A 663 -19.41 -1.09 -25.39
C ILE A 663 -18.17 -1.83 -24.91
N VAL A 664 -17.56 -1.41 -23.81
CA VAL A 664 -16.34 -2.05 -23.28
C VAL A 664 -16.62 -3.49 -22.86
N LEU A 665 -17.74 -3.77 -22.21
CA LEU A 665 -18.16 -5.15 -21.86
C LEU A 665 -18.36 -6.02 -23.10
N ASP A 666 -18.97 -5.50 -24.18
CA ASP A 666 -19.16 -6.24 -25.43
C ASP A 666 -17.82 -6.55 -26.11
N LEU A 667 -16.93 -5.57 -26.18
CA LEU A 667 -15.59 -5.73 -26.74
C LEU A 667 -14.74 -6.75 -25.96
N LEU A 668 -14.75 -6.66 -24.64
CA LEU A 668 -14.03 -7.58 -23.75
C LEU A 668 -14.62 -8.99 -23.81
N ALA A 669 -15.96 -9.11 -23.94
CA ALA A 669 -16.63 -10.39 -24.12
C ALA A 669 -16.22 -11.08 -25.41
N GLY A 670 -16.01 -10.31 -26.51
CA GLY A 670 -15.46 -10.82 -27.76
C GLY A 670 -14.04 -11.41 -27.62
N ALA A 671 -13.28 -10.92 -26.65
CA ALA A 671 -11.97 -11.45 -26.27
C ALA A 671 -12.02 -12.55 -25.17
N GLY A 672 -13.21 -13.02 -24.81
CA GLY A 672 -13.39 -14.06 -23.79
C GLY A 672 -13.26 -13.58 -22.34
N VAL A 673 -13.41 -12.27 -22.11
CA VAL A 673 -13.42 -11.67 -20.77
C VAL A 673 -14.83 -11.24 -20.41
N LYS A 674 -15.36 -11.79 -19.32
CA LYS A 674 -16.68 -11.47 -18.77
C LYS A 674 -16.62 -11.48 -17.26
N PRO A 675 -17.46 -10.65 -16.57
CA PRO A 675 -17.59 -10.74 -15.11
C PRO A 675 -17.96 -12.17 -14.70
N LYS A 676 -17.23 -12.72 -13.74
CA LYS A 676 -17.51 -14.06 -13.21
C LYS A 676 -18.86 -14.11 -12.50
N HIS A 677 -19.19 -13.05 -11.80
CA HIS A 677 -20.43 -12.86 -11.06
C HIS A 677 -21.13 -11.59 -11.55
N PRO A 678 -22.00 -11.68 -12.57
CA PRO A 678 -22.73 -10.53 -13.07
C PRO A 678 -23.55 -9.86 -11.96
N LEU A 679 -23.47 -8.53 -11.87
CA LEU A 679 -24.18 -7.70 -10.90
C LEU A 679 -25.18 -6.80 -11.62
N ALA A 680 -26.41 -6.74 -11.11
CA ALA A 680 -27.43 -5.82 -11.55
C ALA A 680 -28.01 -5.02 -10.37
N LEU A 681 -28.18 -3.72 -10.54
CA LEU A 681 -28.85 -2.86 -9.56
C LEU A 681 -30.36 -2.88 -9.79
N ALA A 682 -31.16 -2.85 -8.72
CA ALA A 682 -32.60 -2.83 -8.78
C ALA A 682 -33.14 -1.57 -9.49
N SER A 683 -32.44 -0.45 -9.40
CA SER A 683 -32.74 0.79 -10.10
C SER A 683 -32.55 0.71 -11.62
N GLY A 684 -31.79 -0.30 -12.12
CA GLY A 684 -31.35 -0.37 -13.52
C GLY A 684 -30.30 0.68 -13.92
N LYS A 685 -29.78 1.46 -12.97
CA LYS A 685 -28.65 2.38 -13.16
C LYS A 685 -27.37 1.62 -13.47
N PRO A 686 -26.37 2.24 -14.12
CA PRO A 686 -25.02 1.69 -14.21
C PRO A 686 -24.44 1.46 -12.82
N SER A 687 -23.83 0.32 -12.59
CA SER A 687 -23.21 0.01 -11.30
C SER A 687 -21.91 0.80 -11.12
N GLN A 688 -21.66 1.32 -9.92
CA GLN A 688 -20.38 1.86 -9.46
C GLN A 688 -19.85 0.98 -8.32
N VAL A 689 -20.16 -0.29 -8.36
CA VAL A 689 -19.72 -1.30 -7.39
C VAL A 689 -18.52 -2.04 -7.94
N GLU A 690 -17.38 -1.83 -7.33
CA GLU A 690 -16.20 -2.64 -7.58
C GLU A 690 -16.35 -4.01 -6.91
N MET A 691 -15.99 -5.06 -7.62
CA MET A 691 -16.08 -6.45 -7.16
C MET A 691 -14.69 -7.09 -7.12
N VAL A 692 -14.07 -7.13 -5.93
CA VAL A 692 -12.78 -7.78 -5.73
C VAL A 692 -12.99 -9.22 -5.27
N ARG A 693 -12.23 -10.16 -5.86
CA ARG A 693 -12.40 -11.60 -5.59
C ARG A 693 -11.10 -12.21 -5.08
N TYR A 694 -11.22 -13.06 -4.06
CA TYR A 694 -10.13 -13.85 -3.52
C TYR A 694 -10.51 -15.32 -3.46
N VAL A 695 -9.53 -16.20 -3.62
CA VAL A 695 -9.75 -17.65 -3.55
C VAL A 695 -8.71 -18.31 -2.65
N ALA A 696 -9.17 -19.13 -1.72
CA ALA A 696 -8.32 -19.95 -0.87
C ALA A 696 -9.01 -21.28 -0.54
N ASP A 697 -8.30 -22.38 -0.67
CA ASP A 697 -8.74 -23.72 -0.21
C ASP A 697 -10.18 -24.10 -0.65
N GLY A 698 -10.60 -23.69 -1.84
CA GLY A 698 -11.94 -23.96 -2.39
C GLY A 698 -13.04 -22.99 -1.93
N LEU A 699 -12.71 -22.02 -1.07
CA LEU A 699 -13.58 -20.89 -0.73
C LEU A 699 -13.31 -19.73 -1.69
N GLU A 700 -14.36 -18.96 -2.01
CA GLU A 700 -14.24 -17.69 -2.72
C GLU A 700 -14.77 -16.57 -1.83
N TYR A 701 -13.96 -15.52 -1.67
CA TYR A 701 -14.37 -14.30 -1.00
C TYR A 701 -14.75 -13.26 -2.04
N LEU A 702 -16.00 -12.80 -1.96
CA LEU A 702 -16.58 -11.79 -2.82
C LEU A 702 -16.67 -10.48 -2.04
N CYS A 703 -15.84 -9.53 -2.41
CA CYS A 703 -15.71 -8.24 -1.74
C CYS A 703 -16.30 -7.16 -2.64
N LEU A 704 -17.26 -6.39 -2.11
CA LEU A 704 -17.95 -5.33 -2.83
C LEU A 704 -17.61 -3.99 -2.21
N LEU A 705 -17.28 -3.02 -3.06
CA LEU A 705 -17.08 -1.62 -2.71
C LEU A 705 -18.06 -0.77 -3.50
N ASN A 706 -19.03 -0.19 -2.82
CA ASN A 706 -19.95 0.75 -3.45
C ASN A 706 -19.33 2.16 -3.43
N ALA A 707 -19.01 2.71 -4.60
CA ALA A 707 -18.50 4.07 -4.72
C ALA A 707 -19.61 5.12 -4.91
N ALA A 708 -20.88 4.69 -5.08
CA ALA A 708 -22.01 5.59 -5.20
C ALA A 708 -22.40 6.20 -3.84
N ASP A 709 -22.89 7.41 -3.87
CA ASP A 709 -23.40 8.16 -2.71
C ASP A 709 -24.89 7.91 -2.42
N GLU A 710 -25.52 7.00 -3.17
CA GLU A 710 -26.91 6.58 -3.02
C GLU A 710 -27.01 5.13 -2.51
N ALA A 711 -28.08 4.84 -1.76
CA ALA A 711 -28.40 3.49 -1.35
C ALA A 711 -29.03 2.71 -2.51
N GLU A 712 -28.59 1.46 -2.71
CA GLU A 712 -29.02 0.58 -3.78
C GLU A 712 -29.23 -0.86 -3.29
N VAL A 713 -29.90 -1.65 -4.12
CA VAL A 713 -29.99 -3.11 -3.93
C VAL A 713 -29.40 -3.79 -5.15
N ALA A 714 -28.33 -4.55 -4.92
CA ALA A 714 -27.69 -5.34 -5.96
C ALA A 714 -28.19 -6.81 -5.93
N THR A 715 -28.35 -7.39 -7.11
CA THR A 715 -28.49 -8.83 -7.29
C THR A 715 -27.27 -9.35 -8.04
N ILE A 716 -26.60 -10.35 -7.47
CA ILE A 716 -25.37 -10.96 -7.99
C ILE A 716 -25.69 -12.39 -8.37
N ASP A 717 -25.40 -12.77 -9.61
CA ASP A 717 -25.51 -14.14 -10.09
C ASP A 717 -24.24 -14.91 -9.73
N LEU A 718 -24.39 -15.95 -8.92
CA LEU A 718 -23.27 -16.78 -8.48
C LEU A 718 -22.95 -17.94 -9.46
N GLY A 719 -23.75 -18.11 -10.50
CA GLY A 719 -23.60 -19.17 -11.52
C GLY A 719 -23.93 -20.58 -11.04
N ALA A 720 -23.96 -20.81 -9.74
CA ALA A 720 -24.32 -22.06 -9.10
C ALA A 720 -24.73 -21.84 -7.64
N LYS A 721 -25.46 -22.77 -7.05
CA LYS A 721 -25.78 -22.76 -5.62
C LYS A 721 -24.52 -22.84 -4.78
N ARG A 722 -24.42 -21.93 -3.79
CA ARG A 722 -23.35 -21.82 -2.81
C ARG A 722 -23.91 -21.55 -1.43
N HIS A 723 -23.25 -22.05 -0.40
CA HIS A 723 -23.46 -21.55 0.96
C HIS A 723 -22.78 -20.17 1.06
N VAL A 724 -23.55 -19.17 1.45
CA VAL A 724 -23.11 -17.77 1.50
C VAL A 724 -23.03 -17.31 2.95
N TYR A 725 -21.89 -16.73 3.32
CA TYR A 725 -21.65 -16.14 4.64
C TYR A 725 -21.36 -14.65 4.49
N ASP A 726 -22.06 -13.82 5.24
CA ASP A 726 -21.73 -12.41 5.42
C ASP A 726 -20.61 -12.30 6.47
N VAL A 727 -19.36 -12.20 6.01
CA VAL A 727 -18.17 -12.22 6.87
C VAL A 727 -18.10 -10.99 7.76
N ARG A 728 -18.47 -9.81 7.23
CA ARG A 728 -18.50 -8.57 8.01
C ARG A 728 -19.59 -8.62 9.09
N GLY A 729 -20.77 -9.15 8.74
CA GLY A 729 -21.91 -9.30 9.63
C GLY A 729 -21.87 -10.53 10.53
N GLU A 730 -20.88 -11.40 10.41
CA GLU A 730 -20.77 -12.69 11.13
C GLU A 730 -22.07 -13.52 11.02
N ARG A 731 -22.64 -13.67 9.78
CA ARG A 731 -23.94 -14.32 9.55
C ARG A 731 -23.91 -15.33 8.43
N ASP A 732 -24.58 -16.47 8.67
CA ASP A 732 -24.95 -17.42 7.62
C ASP A 732 -26.16 -16.87 6.84
N ARG A 733 -26.03 -16.80 5.52
CA ARG A 733 -27.09 -16.36 4.59
C ARG A 733 -27.80 -17.54 3.91
N GLY A 734 -27.40 -18.76 4.22
CA GLY A 734 -27.93 -19.97 3.62
C GLY A 734 -27.36 -20.28 2.24
N GLU A 735 -28.03 -21.19 1.54
CA GLU A 735 -27.65 -21.65 0.21
C GLU A 735 -28.44 -20.91 -0.87
N THR A 736 -27.77 -20.34 -1.85
CA THR A 736 -28.39 -19.62 -2.97
C THR A 736 -27.48 -19.60 -4.21
N ASP A 737 -28.07 -19.43 -5.38
CA ASP A 737 -27.42 -19.15 -6.65
C ASP A 737 -27.51 -17.66 -7.04
N LYS A 738 -28.34 -16.88 -6.33
CA LYS A 738 -28.48 -15.42 -6.50
C LYS A 738 -28.42 -14.72 -5.15
N LEU A 739 -27.42 -13.86 -5.01
CA LEU A 739 -27.20 -13.11 -3.77
C LEU A 739 -27.77 -11.70 -3.89
N THR A 740 -28.78 -11.39 -3.07
CA THR A 740 -29.32 -10.03 -2.95
C THR A 740 -28.61 -9.28 -1.83
N VAL A 741 -28.05 -8.11 -2.14
CA VAL A 741 -27.20 -7.30 -1.25
C VAL A 741 -27.74 -5.89 -1.14
N PRO A 742 -28.11 -5.42 0.06
CA PRO A 742 -28.32 -3.99 0.28
C PRO A 742 -26.94 -3.30 0.30
N LEU A 743 -26.83 -2.24 -0.47
CA LEU A 743 -25.64 -1.41 -0.59
C LEU A 743 -25.99 -0.02 -0.05
N ASP A 744 -25.48 0.29 1.14
CA ASP A 744 -25.52 1.67 1.65
C ASP A 744 -24.56 2.55 0.86
N PRO A 745 -24.72 3.88 0.88
CA PRO A 745 -23.75 4.79 0.27
C PRO A 745 -22.33 4.50 0.75
N LEU A 746 -21.37 4.50 -0.17
CA LEU A 746 -19.93 4.38 0.10
C LEU A 746 -19.54 3.16 0.96
N CYS A 747 -20.36 2.12 1.01
CA CYS A 747 -20.15 0.98 1.88
C CYS A 747 -19.28 -0.12 1.27
N ALA A 748 -18.77 -0.99 2.14
CA ALA A 748 -18.13 -2.24 1.77
C ALA A 748 -18.93 -3.45 2.27
N ARG A 749 -18.89 -4.56 1.53
CA ARG A 749 -19.44 -5.87 1.93
C ARG A 749 -18.43 -6.97 1.63
N VAL A 750 -18.36 -7.96 2.49
CA VAL A 750 -17.48 -9.13 2.33
C VAL A 750 -18.29 -10.39 2.52
N TYR A 751 -18.40 -11.20 1.46
CA TYR A 751 -19.08 -12.50 1.47
C TYR A 751 -18.07 -13.62 1.25
N CYS A 752 -18.30 -14.75 1.92
CA CYS A 752 -17.61 -15.99 1.61
C CYS A 752 -18.60 -16.95 0.93
N LEU A 753 -18.21 -17.46 -0.24
CA LEU A 753 -18.92 -18.46 -1.01
C LEU A 753 -18.25 -19.81 -0.79
N SER A 754 -18.96 -20.75 -0.22
CA SER A 754 -18.50 -22.11 0.07
C SER A 754 -19.30 -23.16 -0.72
N PRO A 755 -18.67 -24.22 -1.21
CA PRO A 755 -19.39 -25.32 -1.86
C PRO A 755 -20.25 -26.12 -0.87
N GLN A 756 -19.96 -26.04 0.43
CA GLN A 756 -20.63 -26.77 1.50
C GLN A 756 -20.78 -25.89 2.74
N SER A 757 -21.69 -26.24 3.64
CA SER A 757 -21.79 -25.55 4.93
C SER A 757 -20.50 -25.69 5.75
N LEU A 758 -20.08 -24.60 6.36
CA LEU A 758 -18.89 -24.58 7.24
C LEU A 758 -19.26 -25.14 8.62
N PRO A 759 -18.44 -26.05 9.19
CA PRO A 759 -18.70 -26.57 10.53
C PRO A 759 -18.46 -25.51 11.60
N GLY A 760 -19.23 -25.57 12.68
CA GLY A 760 -19.00 -24.70 13.82
C GLY A 760 -17.68 -25.02 14.56
N PRO A 761 -17.11 -24.06 15.31
CA PRO A 761 -15.92 -24.28 16.11
C PRO A 761 -16.20 -25.19 17.31
N THR A 762 -15.14 -25.80 17.83
CA THR A 762 -15.12 -26.42 19.15
C THR A 762 -14.04 -25.74 20.00
N LEU A 763 -14.28 -25.70 21.30
CA LEU A 763 -13.34 -25.14 22.26
C LEU A 763 -13.32 -26.07 23.48
N SER A 764 -12.16 -26.63 23.77
CA SER A 764 -11.92 -27.41 24.98
C SER A 764 -10.86 -26.71 25.81
N ALA A 765 -11.15 -26.42 27.05
CA ALA A 765 -10.16 -25.92 28.02
C ALA A 765 -9.77 -27.03 28.98
N ALA A 766 -8.58 -26.95 29.57
CA ALA A 766 -8.15 -27.90 30.57
C ALA A 766 -9.13 -27.87 31.74
N ASN A 767 -9.62 -29.06 32.13
CA ASN A 767 -10.47 -29.21 33.32
C ASN A 767 -9.66 -28.93 34.57
N GLY A 768 -10.00 -27.88 35.30
CA GLY A 768 -9.36 -27.59 36.58
C GLY A 768 -9.17 -26.09 36.87
N ASN A 769 -8.56 -25.82 37.99
CA ASN A 769 -8.22 -24.49 38.43
C ASN A 769 -6.86 -24.10 37.83
N VAL A 770 -6.78 -22.90 37.27
CA VAL A 770 -5.54 -22.32 36.81
C VAL A 770 -5.09 -21.27 37.80
N THR A 771 -3.82 -21.33 38.17
CA THR A 771 -3.24 -20.37 39.14
C THR A 771 -2.81 -19.09 38.39
N ARG A 772 -3.03 -17.94 39.01
CA ARG A 772 -2.49 -16.64 38.56
C ARG A 772 -0.96 -16.74 38.43
N GLY A 773 -0.41 -16.05 37.43
CA GLY A 773 1.00 -16.17 37.05
C GLY A 773 1.29 -17.37 36.12
N GLY A 774 0.33 -18.27 35.91
CA GLY A 774 0.45 -19.39 34.96
C GLY A 774 -0.14 -19.10 33.60
N ALA A 775 -0.47 -20.16 32.85
CA ALA A 775 -1.09 -20.06 31.51
C ALA A 775 -2.44 -20.78 31.47
N LEU A 776 -3.45 -20.14 30.94
CA LEU A 776 -4.74 -20.75 30.65
C LEU A 776 -4.65 -21.46 29.31
N ALA A 777 -4.52 -22.78 29.33
CA ALA A 777 -4.38 -23.63 28.16
C ALA A 777 -5.75 -24.13 27.64
N PHE A 778 -5.90 -24.19 26.32
CA PHE A 778 -7.09 -24.68 25.65
C PHE A 778 -6.76 -25.24 24.27
N ALA A 779 -7.71 -25.91 23.63
CA ALA A 779 -7.58 -26.31 22.24
C ALA A 779 -8.79 -25.85 21.42
N VAL A 780 -8.52 -25.39 20.22
CA VAL A 780 -9.50 -24.88 19.26
C VAL A 780 -9.64 -25.87 18.11
N GLY A 781 -10.83 -26.37 17.83
CA GLY A 781 -11.11 -27.34 16.80
C GLY A 781 -12.36 -27.00 15.98
N ARG A 782 -12.85 -27.99 15.23
CA ARG A 782 -14.08 -27.95 14.43
C ARG A 782 -14.98 -29.12 14.81
N ARG A 783 -16.29 -28.93 14.69
CA ARG A 783 -17.28 -29.99 15.02
C ARG A 783 -17.20 -31.18 14.07
N SER A 784 -16.82 -30.97 12.83
CA SER A 784 -16.64 -32.00 11.79
C SER A 784 -15.57 -31.58 10.80
N SER A 785 -15.17 -32.47 9.89
CA SER A 785 -14.37 -32.10 8.73
C SER A 785 -15.15 -31.09 7.88
N GLY A 786 -14.46 -30.11 7.34
CA GLY A 786 -15.03 -29.06 6.48
C GLY A 786 -14.25 -28.92 5.17
N PRO A 787 -14.79 -28.18 4.20
CA PRO A 787 -14.22 -28.04 2.87
C PRO A 787 -12.89 -27.27 2.86
N ALA A 788 -12.62 -26.47 3.89
CA ALA A 788 -11.45 -25.58 3.96
C ALA A 788 -10.95 -25.40 5.39
N PRO A 789 -9.71 -24.93 5.59
CA PRO A 789 -9.25 -24.41 6.87
C PRO A 789 -10.14 -23.27 7.38
N GLN A 790 -10.28 -23.17 8.68
CA GLN A 790 -11.07 -22.11 9.32
C GLN A 790 -10.20 -21.24 10.21
N LEU A 791 -10.41 -19.94 10.14
CA LEU A 791 -9.81 -18.96 11.04
C LEU A 791 -10.75 -18.72 12.22
N ILE A 792 -10.32 -19.14 13.40
CA ILE A 792 -11.10 -19.02 14.63
C ILE A 792 -10.49 -17.93 15.49
N ARG A 793 -11.31 -16.93 15.88
CA ARG A 793 -10.94 -15.91 16.86
C ARG A 793 -11.33 -16.40 18.25
N VAL A 794 -10.42 -16.31 19.19
CA VAL A 794 -10.68 -16.60 20.61
C VAL A 794 -10.59 -15.30 21.40
N THR A 795 -11.68 -14.91 22.03
CA THR A 795 -11.75 -13.81 22.99
C THR A 795 -11.83 -14.34 24.41
N VAL A 796 -11.31 -13.57 25.33
CA VAL A 796 -11.21 -13.93 26.75
C VAL A 796 -11.88 -12.84 27.59
N ALA A 797 -12.85 -13.21 28.42
CA ALA A 797 -13.43 -12.32 29.42
C ALA A 797 -13.02 -12.82 30.83
N ASP A 798 -12.60 -11.90 31.69
CA ASP A 798 -12.21 -12.21 33.06
C ASP A 798 -13.40 -12.47 33.99
N ALA A 799 -13.12 -12.69 35.26
CA ALA A 799 -14.16 -13.01 36.25
C ALA A 799 -15.18 -11.87 36.48
N GLU A 800 -14.83 -10.64 36.11
CA GLU A 800 -15.71 -9.47 36.20
C GLU A 800 -16.54 -9.29 34.91
N GLY A 801 -16.32 -10.16 33.91
CA GLY A 801 -16.97 -10.09 32.59
C GLY A 801 -16.31 -9.08 31.63
N LYS A 802 -15.18 -8.52 32.03
CA LYS A 802 -14.41 -7.59 31.16
C LYS A 802 -13.64 -8.34 30.09
N GLU A 803 -13.87 -7.99 28.82
CA GLU A 803 -13.09 -8.54 27.71
C GLU A 803 -11.64 -8.06 27.79
N ARG A 804 -10.71 -9.02 27.75
CA ARG A 804 -9.27 -8.81 27.80
C ARG A 804 -8.73 -8.81 26.38
N GLN A 805 -8.76 -7.64 25.75
CA GLN A 805 -8.39 -7.49 24.35
C GLN A 805 -6.94 -7.93 24.07
N GLU A 806 -6.03 -7.67 25.01
CA GLU A 806 -4.63 -8.07 24.97
C GLU A 806 -4.40 -9.59 24.95
N LEU A 807 -5.41 -10.37 25.34
CA LEU A 807 -5.39 -11.85 25.34
C LEU A 807 -6.13 -12.46 24.14
N THR A 808 -6.72 -11.63 23.27
CA THR A 808 -7.40 -12.11 22.07
C THR A 808 -6.40 -12.66 21.06
N LEU A 809 -6.71 -13.80 20.48
CA LEU A 809 -5.88 -14.42 19.46
C LEU A 809 -6.71 -15.02 18.31
N THR A 810 -6.08 -15.26 17.17
CA THR A 810 -6.69 -15.97 16.04
C THR A 810 -5.88 -17.20 15.68
N VAL A 811 -6.58 -18.32 15.44
CA VAL A 811 -5.97 -19.63 15.20
C VAL A 811 -6.49 -20.19 13.87
N TRP A 812 -5.59 -20.66 13.01
CA TRP A 812 -5.95 -21.44 11.84
C TRP A 812 -6.15 -22.92 12.21
N VAL A 813 -7.37 -23.43 12.04
CA VAL A 813 -7.72 -24.84 12.24
C VAL A 813 -7.80 -25.51 10.86
N ARG A 814 -6.80 -26.37 10.57
CA ARG A 814 -6.66 -27.07 9.28
C ARG A 814 -7.18 -28.52 9.33
N GLY A 815 -7.13 -29.15 10.47
CA GLY A 815 -7.51 -30.55 10.68
C GLY A 815 -7.79 -30.77 12.17
N ASP A 816 -6.82 -31.33 12.87
CA ASP A 816 -6.87 -31.59 14.31
C ASP A 816 -7.02 -30.30 15.14
N PRO A 817 -7.54 -30.40 16.35
CA PRO A 817 -7.59 -29.27 17.27
C PRO A 817 -6.22 -28.68 17.54
N VAL A 818 -6.12 -27.37 17.50
CA VAL A 818 -4.88 -26.60 17.67
C VAL A 818 -4.76 -26.19 19.13
N PRO A 819 -3.69 -26.58 19.83
CA PRO A 819 -3.46 -26.12 21.19
C PRO A 819 -3.07 -24.63 21.21
N ALA A 820 -3.58 -23.90 22.19
CA ALA A 820 -3.30 -22.50 22.42
C ALA A 820 -3.30 -22.19 23.92
N SER A 821 -2.73 -21.07 24.32
CA SER A 821 -2.76 -20.60 25.69
C SER A 821 -2.69 -19.08 25.75
N VAL A 822 -3.19 -18.52 26.84
CA VAL A 822 -3.04 -17.11 27.21
C VAL A 822 -2.39 -17.00 28.58
N PRO A 823 -1.45 -16.04 28.77
CA PRO A 823 -0.78 -15.87 30.07
C PRO A 823 -1.71 -15.19 31.07
N LEU A 824 -1.69 -15.66 32.33
CA LEU A 824 -2.36 -15.03 33.45
C LEU A 824 -1.35 -14.22 34.27
N ALA A 825 -1.74 -13.03 34.67
CA ALA A 825 -0.95 -12.19 35.57
C ALA A 825 -1.20 -12.52 37.07
N LEU A 826 -0.28 -12.10 37.93
CA LEU A 826 -0.42 -12.28 39.37
C LEU A 826 -1.58 -11.49 39.99
N ASN A 827 -1.95 -10.35 39.35
CA ASN A 827 -3.04 -9.47 39.77
C ASN A 827 -4.32 -9.65 38.96
N ASP A 828 -4.42 -10.68 38.11
CA ASP A 828 -5.65 -10.99 37.38
C ASP A 828 -6.77 -11.37 38.39
N PRO A 829 -8.04 -10.96 38.16
CA PRO A 829 -9.13 -11.24 39.10
C PRO A 829 -9.40 -12.73 39.18
N PRO A 830 -9.46 -13.33 40.39
CA PRO A 830 -9.82 -14.73 40.60
C PRO A 830 -11.30 -14.96 40.30
N GLY A 831 -11.66 -16.16 39.84
CA GLY A 831 -13.04 -16.53 39.55
C GLY A 831 -13.21 -17.19 38.16
N PRO A 832 -14.45 -17.28 37.67
CA PRO A 832 -14.74 -17.91 36.37
C PRO A 832 -14.38 -17.00 35.20
N TRP A 833 -13.41 -17.40 34.38
CA TRP A 833 -13.06 -16.76 33.15
C TRP A 833 -13.74 -17.46 31.98
N LYS A 834 -14.24 -16.68 31.02
CA LYS A 834 -14.95 -17.19 29.83
C LYS A 834 -14.11 -17.03 28.60
N LEU A 835 -13.90 -18.14 27.88
CA LEU A 835 -13.32 -18.13 26.54
C LEU A 835 -14.46 -18.28 25.51
N THR A 836 -14.37 -17.54 24.41
CA THR A 836 -15.30 -17.64 23.27
C THR A 836 -14.52 -17.81 21.98
N ALA A 837 -14.68 -18.96 21.34
CA ALA A 837 -14.15 -19.23 20.01
C ALA A 837 -15.22 -18.88 18.97
N THR A 838 -14.91 -17.99 18.05
CA THR A 838 -15.80 -17.54 16.97
C THR A 838 -15.15 -17.84 15.62
N ASP A 839 -15.84 -18.57 14.75
CA ASP A 839 -15.41 -18.70 13.35
C ASP A 839 -15.56 -17.36 12.63
N VAL A 840 -14.46 -16.85 12.06
CA VAL A 840 -14.43 -15.50 11.48
C VAL A 840 -15.31 -15.38 10.23
N VAL A 841 -15.56 -16.48 9.55
CA VAL A 841 -16.38 -16.49 8.32
C VAL A 841 -17.86 -16.63 8.67
N SER A 842 -18.22 -17.64 9.44
CA SER A 842 -19.63 -17.98 9.69
C SER A 842 -20.25 -17.31 10.92
N GLY A 843 -19.41 -16.75 11.81
CA GLY A 843 -19.85 -16.19 13.10
C GLY A 843 -20.29 -17.24 14.12
N GLN A 844 -20.22 -18.55 13.79
CA GLN A 844 -20.59 -19.62 14.73
C GLN A 844 -19.64 -19.62 15.94
N ARG A 845 -20.17 -19.95 17.12
CA ARG A 845 -19.46 -19.82 18.39
C ARG A 845 -19.43 -21.11 19.21
N ALA A 846 -18.37 -21.26 19.97
CA ALA A 846 -18.22 -22.20 21.07
C ALA A 846 -17.65 -21.49 22.30
N THR A 847 -18.06 -21.90 23.49
CA THR A 847 -17.61 -21.28 24.73
C THR A 847 -17.06 -22.31 25.71
N ALA A 848 -16.10 -21.92 26.52
CA ALA A 848 -15.59 -22.68 27.65
C ALA A 848 -15.39 -21.76 28.84
N THR A 849 -15.53 -22.29 30.06
CA THR A 849 -15.29 -21.54 31.32
C THR A 849 -14.20 -22.23 32.10
N VAL A 850 -13.25 -21.45 32.61
CA VAL A 850 -12.14 -21.92 33.45
C VAL A 850 -12.09 -21.11 34.73
N THR A 851 -11.83 -21.76 35.88
CA THR A 851 -11.70 -21.04 37.15
C THR A 851 -10.25 -20.63 37.38
N VAL A 852 -9.99 -19.33 37.51
CA VAL A 852 -8.69 -18.76 37.88
C VAL A 852 -8.65 -18.58 39.41
N LYS A 853 -7.55 -19.04 40.05
CA LYS A 853 -7.32 -18.95 41.52
C LYS A 853 -6.17 -18.03 41.87
#